data_cebf771b407a853b9cd6e3325d9687d3
#
_entry.id   cebf771b407a853b9cd6e3325d9687d3
#
_cell.length_a   1.000
_cell.length_b   1.000
_cell.length_c   1.000
_cell.angle_alpha   90.00
_cell.angle_beta   90.00
_cell.angle_gamma   90.00
#
_symmetry.space_group_name_H-M   'P 1'
#
loop_
_entity.id
_entity.type
_entity.pdbx_description
1 polymer ?
#
loop_
_entity_poly.entity_id
_entity_poly.type
_entity_poly.pdbx_seq_one_letter_code
_entity_poly.pdbx_strand_id
1 'polypeptide(L)'
;MFLSVLTASLAVIGCLVTQTTCAEDRDLLIVTVATNETDGFKRFIRSLNINGLQVKVLGLGLAWEGGDVKNVAGGGHKVNLLKEELKKYKDDAKKIIMFSDSYDVIFTDGKNAILERFDKLNAQVVFAAEDYCWPNKNLASQYPRVPFGYKYLNSGGFIGYAPDVYKVVTAHEIKNEDDDQLYYTEIFLDEKLRKLYGMKLDTQAKIFQNLNGQYGDVSMKFDEDDTVIVNTVYQSSPVVIHGNGPSKILLNSLGNYLAKSWVYNHECLACKENTKDIKELERSEYPVVLVAVFVEKPMPFLEEMLEKVANLDYPKNRIDLFVHNQEKLHVQLVDEWMSRQKSAGYRSTKFISEADNIKEWHARNLAVEHCLKKDCDAYFSVDADIHLDNPETLTHLLSQNRPILGAVMVRAGQAWSTFWGALNEDGFYARSIDYMDIVNNNRRGIWNVPYLTGVYVIQRSVLASPETRPNYIYKLLDADMAMAANMREKGIFMYVSNLEDYGHLIEPNYFPTKYMHNDMWQMKANKEDWENRYISPLFWKALDLTTLNEMPCPDVYWFPIFTPRFCKELVELANDNGGWSDGTNNDPRLAGGYENVPTVDIHMNQMEYEQEWLWILRHYVKPLAEKVYLGYDSGARSIMNFIVRYRPEEQSLLRPHHDSSTYTINVGLNRPHIDYEGGGARFIRYNCSVINTRVGWGLMHPGRLTHYHEGLRTTSGTRYIMVSFIDP
;
A
#
# COMPACT_ATOMS: atom_id res chain seq x y z
N MET A 1 -51.12 59.46 -2.76
CA MET A 1 -50.97 60.93 -2.61
C MET A 1 -49.54 61.29 -3.01
N PHE A 2 -49.44 62.11 -4.06
CA PHE A 2 -48.31 62.82 -4.65
C PHE A 2 -47.19 61.96 -5.27
N LEU A 3 -47.17 61.88 -6.53
CA LEU A 3 -46.81 62.78 -7.70
C LEU A 3 -45.29 62.86 -7.92
N SER A 4 -44.93 62.20 -8.99
CA SER A 4 -44.08 62.52 -10.12
C SER A 4 -43.12 63.70 -10.03
N VAL A 5 -41.85 63.47 -10.44
CA VAL A 5 -41.14 64.35 -11.40
C VAL A 5 -40.22 63.50 -12.28
N LEU A 6 -40.47 63.58 -13.59
CA LEU A 6 -39.55 63.15 -14.64
C LEU A 6 -38.39 64.16 -14.75
N THR A 7 -37.17 63.69 -14.82
CA THR A 7 -36.09 64.40 -15.49
C THR A 7 -35.32 63.48 -16.40
N ALA A 8 -35.42 63.71 -17.68
CA ALA A 8 -34.65 63.07 -18.71
C ALA A 8 -33.18 63.57 -18.64
N SER A 9 -32.25 62.61 -18.55
CA SER A 9 -30.85 62.87 -18.83
C SER A 9 -30.42 61.93 -19.95
N LEU A 10 -30.08 62.48 -21.08
CA LEU A 10 -29.41 61.88 -22.20
C LEU A 10 -28.09 61.25 -21.70
N ALA A 11 -27.99 59.98 -21.63
CA ALA A 11 -26.73 59.27 -21.52
C ALA A 11 -26.21 58.94 -22.92
N VAL A 12 -25.11 59.63 -23.27
CA VAL A 12 -24.29 59.28 -24.42
C VAL A 12 -23.78 57.87 -24.25
N ILE A 13 -24.30 56.91 -25.01
CA ILE A 13 -23.75 55.58 -25.14
C ILE A 13 -22.47 55.69 -25.95
N GLY A 14 -21.34 55.85 -25.25
CA GLY A 14 -20.03 55.57 -25.80
C GLY A 14 -19.89 54.10 -26.08
N CYS A 15 -19.99 53.72 -27.32
CA CYS A 15 -19.67 52.37 -27.80
C CYS A 15 -18.16 52.13 -27.58
N LEU A 16 -17.79 51.59 -26.45
CA LEU A 16 -16.49 50.93 -26.28
C LEU A 16 -16.54 49.66 -27.13
N VAL A 17 -16.14 49.81 -28.38
CA VAL A 17 -15.71 48.70 -29.22
C VAL A 17 -14.45 48.15 -28.54
N THR A 18 -14.61 47.18 -27.63
CA THR A 18 -13.52 46.29 -27.33
C THR A 18 -13.16 45.60 -28.63
N GLN A 19 -12.05 46.01 -29.23
CA GLN A 19 -11.38 45.22 -30.23
C GLN A 19 -11.02 43.90 -29.57
N THR A 20 -11.93 42.92 -29.63
CA THR A 20 -11.55 41.53 -29.69
C THR A 20 -10.75 41.41 -30.98
N THR A 21 -9.42 41.58 -30.87
CA THR A 21 -8.52 41.06 -31.88
C THR A 21 -8.87 39.55 -31.96
N CYS A 22 -9.51 39.17 -33.09
CA CYS A 22 -9.52 37.79 -33.51
C CYS A 22 -8.06 37.32 -33.38
N ALA A 23 -7.75 36.47 -32.44
CA ALA A 23 -6.48 35.77 -32.40
C ALA A 23 -6.38 35.11 -33.78
N GLU A 24 -5.49 35.59 -34.66
CA GLU A 24 -5.19 34.91 -35.90
C GLU A 24 -4.98 33.44 -35.51
N ASP A 25 -5.62 32.52 -36.23
CA ASP A 25 -5.53 31.07 -35.94
C ASP A 25 -4.12 30.58 -36.26
N ARG A 26 -3.18 30.89 -35.32
CA ARG A 26 -1.78 30.52 -35.43
C ARG A 26 -1.67 29.02 -35.26
N ASP A 27 -0.98 28.37 -36.19
CA ASP A 27 -0.83 26.91 -36.22
C ASP A 27 0.34 26.52 -35.32
N LEU A 28 0.02 25.94 -34.14
CA LEU A 28 1.00 25.35 -33.20
C LEU A 28 1.17 23.87 -33.51
N LEU A 29 2.40 23.48 -33.81
CA LEU A 29 2.81 22.07 -33.96
C LEU A 29 3.80 21.71 -32.84
N ILE A 30 3.43 20.75 -32.02
CA ILE A 30 4.35 20.12 -31.07
C ILE A 30 5.11 19.00 -31.79
N VAL A 31 6.42 18.98 -31.61
CA VAL A 31 7.31 17.97 -32.19
C VAL A 31 8.09 17.30 -31.04
N THR A 32 8.19 15.99 -31.05
CA THR A 32 9.00 15.24 -30.12
C THR A 32 9.79 14.14 -30.80
N VAL A 33 10.83 13.65 -30.16
CA VAL A 33 11.58 12.47 -30.58
C VAL A 33 11.38 11.34 -29.57
N ALA A 34 10.95 10.19 -30.07
CA ALA A 34 10.82 8.96 -29.28
C ALA A 34 11.07 7.76 -30.16
N THR A 35 11.83 6.78 -29.70
CA THR A 35 12.06 5.52 -30.41
C THR A 35 11.15 4.39 -29.94
N ASN A 36 10.66 4.46 -28.69
CA ASN A 36 9.84 3.45 -28.06
C ASN A 36 8.64 4.06 -27.29
N GLU A 37 7.54 3.33 -27.22
CA GLU A 37 6.35 3.68 -26.42
C GLU A 37 6.51 3.26 -24.95
N THR A 38 7.41 3.92 -24.22
CA THR A 38 7.56 3.69 -22.77
C THR A 38 6.34 4.19 -21.99
N ASP A 39 6.23 3.84 -20.71
CA ASP A 39 5.15 4.36 -19.84
C ASP A 39 5.21 5.88 -19.70
N GLY A 40 6.42 6.46 -19.67
CA GLY A 40 6.61 7.90 -19.71
C GLY A 40 6.09 8.54 -20.98
N PHE A 41 6.35 7.93 -22.14
CA PHE A 41 5.83 8.37 -23.42
C PHE A 41 4.29 8.31 -23.48
N LYS A 42 3.70 7.22 -23.00
CA LYS A 42 2.22 7.09 -22.96
C LYS A 42 1.60 8.18 -22.08
N ARG A 43 2.21 8.49 -20.92
CA ARG A 43 1.79 9.60 -20.05
C ARG A 43 1.91 10.95 -20.76
N PHE A 44 2.99 11.20 -21.48
CA PHE A 44 3.17 12.40 -22.28
C PHE A 44 2.06 12.54 -23.34
N ILE A 45 1.81 11.52 -24.15
CA ILE A 45 0.74 11.50 -25.16
C ILE A 45 -0.64 11.74 -24.51
N ARG A 46 -0.90 11.09 -23.38
CA ARG A 46 -2.14 11.31 -22.62
C ARG A 46 -2.29 12.79 -22.24
N SER A 47 -1.23 13.42 -21.73
CA SER A 47 -1.29 14.81 -21.30
C SER A 47 -1.56 15.78 -22.44
N LEU A 48 -1.04 15.50 -23.63
CA LEU A 48 -1.34 16.26 -24.84
C LEU A 48 -2.81 16.09 -25.27
N ASN A 49 -3.31 14.86 -25.29
CA ASN A 49 -4.69 14.58 -25.71
C ASN A 49 -5.72 15.24 -24.77
N ILE A 50 -5.51 15.19 -23.45
CA ILE A 50 -6.38 15.85 -22.47
C ILE A 50 -6.44 17.37 -22.70
N ASN A 51 -5.34 17.99 -23.13
CA ASN A 51 -5.24 19.41 -23.40
C ASN A 51 -5.52 19.79 -24.88
N GLY A 52 -5.99 18.85 -25.69
CA GLY A 52 -6.36 19.08 -27.08
C GLY A 52 -5.18 19.46 -27.99
N LEU A 53 -3.97 19.00 -27.66
CA LEU A 53 -2.75 19.33 -28.35
C LEU A 53 -2.37 18.23 -29.37
N GLN A 54 -1.95 18.64 -30.57
CA GLN A 54 -1.46 17.73 -31.59
C GLN A 54 0.07 17.62 -31.55
N VAL A 55 0.59 16.41 -31.73
CA VAL A 55 2.04 16.14 -31.70
C VAL A 55 2.49 15.35 -32.92
N LYS A 56 3.67 15.72 -33.44
CA LYS A 56 4.42 14.94 -34.41
C LYS A 56 5.54 14.21 -33.71
N VAL A 57 5.46 12.89 -33.69
CA VAL A 57 6.50 12.03 -33.12
C VAL A 57 7.49 11.64 -34.20
N LEU A 58 8.77 11.87 -33.96
CA LEU A 58 9.87 11.51 -34.84
C LEU A 58 10.62 10.31 -34.25
N GLY A 59 11.09 9.40 -35.13
CA GLY A 59 11.95 8.29 -34.76
C GLY A 59 11.24 7.07 -34.15
N LEU A 60 9.91 7.05 -34.06
CA LEU A 60 9.19 5.92 -33.47
C LEU A 60 9.43 4.62 -34.24
N GLY A 61 9.90 3.57 -33.55
CA GLY A 61 10.24 2.29 -34.12
C GLY A 61 11.65 2.25 -34.80
N LEU A 62 12.39 3.36 -34.82
CA LEU A 62 13.76 3.41 -35.30
C LEU A 62 14.76 3.06 -34.21
N ALA A 63 15.96 2.64 -34.58
CA ALA A 63 17.07 2.51 -33.64
C ALA A 63 17.50 3.88 -33.10
N TRP A 64 17.84 3.95 -31.82
CA TRP A 64 18.41 5.15 -31.23
C TRP A 64 19.90 5.25 -31.57
N GLU A 65 20.32 6.36 -32.19
CA GLU A 65 21.70 6.62 -32.63
C GLU A 65 22.35 7.79 -31.82
N GLY A 66 21.66 8.33 -30.83
CA GLY A 66 22.09 9.52 -30.07
C GLY A 66 23.02 9.23 -28.89
N GLY A 67 23.66 8.05 -28.84
CA GLY A 67 24.55 7.64 -27.74
C GLY A 67 23.81 7.25 -26.46
N ASP A 68 24.55 7.02 -25.37
CA ASP A 68 24.01 6.66 -24.06
C ASP A 68 23.65 7.90 -23.23
N VAL A 69 22.56 8.56 -23.60
CA VAL A 69 22.05 9.79 -22.92
C VAL A 69 21.64 9.59 -21.45
N LYS A 70 21.69 8.35 -20.92
CA LYS A 70 21.45 8.09 -19.50
C LYS A 70 22.69 8.34 -18.65
N ASN A 71 23.87 8.02 -19.19
CA ASN A 71 25.11 8.01 -18.43
C ASN A 71 26.12 9.06 -18.90
N VAL A 72 26.02 9.49 -20.15
CA VAL A 72 26.92 10.47 -20.77
C VAL A 72 26.16 11.51 -21.59
N ALA A 73 26.83 12.60 -21.96
CA ALA A 73 26.33 13.59 -22.87
C ALA A 73 26.05 12.98 -24.26
N GLY A 74 24.96 13.42 -24.92
CA GLY A 74 24.54 12.89 -26.22
C GLY A 74 23.25 13.52 -26.70
N GLY A 75 22.60 12.96 -27.72
CA GLY A 75 21.28 13.40 -28.18
C GLY A 75 21.28 14.17 -29.49
N GLY A 76 22.42 14.36 -30.17
CA GLY A 76 22.50 15.01 -31.47
C GLY A 76 21.60 14.40 -32.53
N HIS A 77 21.28 13.12 -32.42
CA HIS A 77 20.27 12.44 -33.24
C HIS A 77 18.92 13.15 -33.22
N LYS A 78 18.49 13.72 -32.08
CA LYS A 78 17.25 14.54 -31.99
C LYS A 78 17.34 15.74 -32.92
N VAL A 79 18.48 16.47 -32.89
CA VAL A 79 18.69 17.66 -33.73
C VAL A 79 18.63 17.31 -35.21
N ASN A 80 19.26 16.20 -35.60
CA ASN A 80 19.25 15.74 -37.01
C ASN A 80 17.85 15.33 -37.50
N LEU A 81 17.07 14.62 -36.67
CA LEU A 81 15.68 14.31 -36.99
C LEU A 81 14.83 15.59 -37.13
N LEU A 82 15.05 16.58 -36.24
CA LEU A 82 14.37 17.87 -36.31
C LEU A 82 14.74 18.66 -37.56
N LYS A 83 16.02 18.68 -37.99
CA LYS A 83 16.44 19.33 -39.25
C LYS A 83 15.64 18.83 -40.45
N GLU A 84 15.50 17.53 -40.56
CA GLU A 84 14.78 16.92 -41.70
C GLU A 84 13.28 17.24 -41.65
N GLU A 85 12.63 17.13 -40.48
CA GLU A 85 11.19 17.43 -40.37
C GLU A 85 10.88 18.91 -40.57
N LEU A 86 11.64 19.81 -39.96
CA LEU A 86 11.38 21.25 -39.98
C LEU A 86 11.67 21.89 -41.33
N LYS A 87 12.43 21.26 -42.21
CA LYS A 87 12.65 21.69 -43.60
C LYS A 87 11.34 21.94 -44.34
N LYS A 88 10.27 21.23 -43.98
CA LYS A 88 8.92 21.38 -44.57
C LYS A 88 8.25 22.71 -44.22
N TYR A 89 8.65 23.33 -43.10
CA TYR A 89 8.01 24.50 -42.53
C TYR A 89 8.91 25.76 -42.51
N LYS A 90 10.12 25.66 -43.10
CA LYS A 90 11.16 26.68 -43.01
C LYS A 90 10.74 28.07 -43.55
N ASP A 91 9.74 28.12 -44.43
CA ASP A 91 9.24 29.35 -45.07
C ASP A 91 7.83 29.74 -44.51
N ASP A 92 7.28 29.01 -43.56
CA ASP A 92 5.95 29.28 -42.98
C ASP A 92 6.07 30.16 -41.72
N ALA A 93 6.01 31.50 -41.93
CA ALA A 93 6.12 32.48 -40.87
C ALA A 93 4.94 32.50 -39.88
N LYS A 94 3.81 31.85 -40.21
CA LYS A 94 2.64 31.78 -39.30
C LYS A 94 2.67 30.57 -38.39
N LYS A 95 3.46 29.53 -38.75
CA LYS A 95 3.57 28.30 -37.99
C LYS A 95 4.52 28.48 -36.80
N ILE A 96 4.07 28.03 -35.65
CA ILE A 96 4.87 27.96 -34.42
C ILE A 96 5.21 26.49 -34.17
N ILE A 97 6.49 26.23 -33.97
CA ILE A 97 7.01 24.93 -33.59
C ILE A 97 7.36 24.92 -32.12
N MET A 98 6.90 23.93 -31.39
CA MET A 98 7.32 23.65 -30.03
C MET A 98 7.95 22.25 -29.98
N PHE A 99 9.21 22.20 -29.61
CA PHE A 99 9.87 20.93 -29.30
C PHE A 99 9.74 20.62 -27.81
N SER A 100 9.52 19.36 -27.49
CA SER A 100 9.54 18.86 -26.10
C SER A 100 10.09 17.44 -26.08
N ASP A 101 10.93 17.13 -25.10
CA ASP A 101 11.20 15.75 -24.72
C ASP A 101 9.89 15.03 -24.35
N SER A 102 9.86 13.70 -24.36
CA SER A 102 8.62 12.94 -24.25
C SER A 102 8.59 11.93 -23.10
N TYR A 103 9.72 11.38 -22.68
CA TYR A 103 9.72 10.32 -21.68
C TYR A 103 9.49 10.83 -20.24
N ASP A 104 9.85 12.07 -19.99
CA ASP A 104 9.84 12.72 -18.69
C ASP A 104 9.22 14.12 -18.73
N VAL A 105 8.15 14.28 -19.50
CA VAL A 105 7.41 15.56 -19.63
C VAL A 105 5.90 15.30 -19.46
N ILE A 106 5.22 16.29 -18.87
CA ILE A 106 3.75 16.37 -18.76
C ILE A 106 3.31 17.79 -19.19
N PHE A 107 2.28 17.86 -20.06
CA PHE A 107 1.58 19.09 -20.39
C PHE A 107 0.40 19.29 -19.45
N THR A 108 0.23 20.53 -18.97
CA THR A 108 -0.82 20.89 -18.00
C THR A 108 -1.84 21.86 -18.53
N ASP A 109 -1.65 22.40 -19.75
CA ASP A 109 -2.56 23.38 -20.36
C ASP A 109 -2.51 23.28 -21.89
N GLY A 110 -3.45 23.95 -22.57
CA GLY A 110 -3.65 23.83 -24.02
C GLY A 110 -2.97 24.92 -24.86
N LYS A 111 -3.25 24.87 -26.19
CA LYS A 111 -2.69 25.76 -27.23
C LYS A 111 -2.74 27.24 -26.88
N ASN A 112 -3.88 27.74 -26.40
CA ASN A 112 -4.08 29.16 -26.15
C ASN A 112 -3.16 29.69 -25.04
N ALA A 113 -3.01 28.91 -23.95
CA ALA A 113 -2.12 29.27 -22.85
C ALA A 113 -0.64 29.28 -23.28
N ILE A 114 -0.23 28.29 -24.10
CA ILE A 114 1.12 28.24 -24.66
C ILE A 114 1.41 29.52 -25.51
N LEU A 115 0.53 29.83 -26.44
CA LEU A 115 0.73 30.95 -27.36
C LEU A 115 0.70 32.32 -26.64
N GLU A 116 -0.22 32.53 -25.70
CA GLU A 116 -0.28 33.72 -24.86
C GLU A 116 1.02 33.95 -24.07
N ARG A 117 1.55 32.88 -23.47
CA ARG A 117 2.79 33.00 -22.71
C ARG A 117 4.01 33.18 -23.59
N PHE A 118 4.04 32.57 -24.77
CA PHE A 118 5.09 32.80 -25.78
C PHE A 118 5.12 34.26 -26.25
N ASP A 119 3.97 34.86 -26.56
CA ASP A 119 3.86 36.26 -26.96
C ASP A 119 4.42 37.21 -25.89
N LYS A 120 4.10 36.96 -24.63
CA LYS A 120 4.59 37.78 -23.50
C LYS A 120 6.13 37.75 -23.35
N LEU A 121 6.80 36.73 -23.87
CA LEU A 121 8.26 36.66 -23.85
C LEU A 121 8.91 37.46 -24.97
N ASN A 122 8.16 37.86 -25.97
CA ASN A 122 8.60 38.74 -27.09
C ASN A 122 9.96 38.30 -27.67
N ALA A 123 10.00 37.08 -28.22
CA ALA A 123 11.19 36.49 -28.81
C ALA A 123 10.84 35.70 -30.07
N GLN A 124 11.83 35.42 -30.94
CA GLN A 124 11.63 34.54 -32.10
C GLN A 124 11.70 33.09 -31.71
N VAL A 125 12.64 32.74 -30.81
CA VAL A 125 12.81 31.38 -30.23
C VAL A 125 13.05 31.52 -28.73
N VAL A 126 12.33 30.69 -27.92
CA VAL A 126 12.48 30.62 -26.45
C VAL A 126 12.85 29.22 -26.06
N PHE A 127 13.92 29.07 -25.34
CA PHE A 127 14.35 27.83 -24.73
C PHE A 127 13.95 27.74 -23.26
N ALA A 128 13.71 26.54 -22.75
CA ALA A 128 13.59 26.26 -21.33
C ALA A 128 14.87 26.68 -20.59
N ALA A 129 14.74 27.04 -19.32
CA ALA A 129 15.86 27.44 -18.48
C ALA A 129 15.93 26.61 -17.20
N GLU A 130 17.15 26.41 -16.70
CA GLU A 130 17.43 25.66 -15.46
C GLU A 130 18.58 26.31 -14.66
N ASP A 131 18.78 25.87 -13.42
CA ASP A 131 19.84 26.42 -12.54
C ASP A 131 21.17 25.68 -12.65
N TYR A 132 21.24 24.63 -13.46
CA TYR A 132 22.43 23.80 -13.60
C TYR A 132 23.02 23.92 -15.01
N CYS A 133 24.30 24.37 -15.11
CA CYS A 133 24.99 24.47 -16.40
C CYS A 133 25.52 23.09 -16.84
N TRP A 134 24.77 22.41 -17.70
CA TRP A 134 25.07 21.10 -18.26
C TRP A 134 25.34 21.20 -19.78
N PRO A 135 26.20 20.34 -20.38
CA PRO A 135 27.09 19.37 -19.76
C PRO A 135 28.42 19.97 -19.25
N ASN A 136 28.72 21.20 -19.62
CA ASN A 136 30.01 21.84 -19.35
C ASN A 136 29.87 23.03 -18.41
N LYS A 137 30.18 22.82 -17.13
CA LYS A 137 30.12 23.84 -16.07
C LYS A 137 31.01 25.08 -16.33
N ASN A 138 32.07 24.94 -17.13
CA ASN A 138 32.98 26.07 -17.42
C ASN A 138 32.32 27.15 -18.29
N LEU A 139 31.22 26.82 -18.97
CA LEU A 139 30.45 27.79 -19.77
C LEU A 139 29.59 28.72 -18.91
N ALA A 140 29.39 28.43 -17.63
CA ALA A 140 28.53 29.19 -16.73
C ALA A 140 28.86 30.69 -16.65
N SER A 141 30.15 31.06 -16.76
CA SER A 141 30.62 32.45 -16.73
C SER A 141 30.31 33.22 -18.03
N GLN A 142 30.06 32.50 -19.13
CA GLN A 142 29.78 33.10 -20.45
C GLN A 142 28.31 33.48 -20.66
N TYR A 143 27.42 32.94 -19.82
CA TYR A 143 26.00 33.26 -19.92
C TYR A 143 25.71 34.70 -19.57
N PRO A 144 24.81 35.36 -20.29
CA PRO A 144 24.34 36.69 -19.95
C PRO A 144 23.87 36.78 -18.49
N ARG A 145 24.01 37.96 -17.89
CA ARG A 145 23.48 38.21 -16.55
C ARG A 145 21.96 38.16 -16.55
N VAL A 146 21.39 37.27 -15.76
CA VAL A 146 19.96 37.20 -15.45
C VAL A 146 19.75 37.81 -14.06
N PRO A 147 19.08 38.98 -13.94
CA PRO A 147 18.90 39.62 -12.64
C PRO A 147 18.04 38.83 -11.67
N PHE A 148 17.02 38.11 -12.20
CA PHE A 148 16.08 37.32 -11.44
C PHE A 148 15.50 36.22 -12.34
N GLY A 149 15.79 34.97 -12.03
CA GLY A 149 15.34 33.82 -12.82
C GLY A 149 16.43 32.77 -13.06
N TYR A 150 16.03 31.67 -13.66
CA TYR A 150 16.90 30.60 -14.08
C TYR A 150 17.83 31.02 -15.20
N LYS A 151 19.06 30.54 -15.20
CA LYS A 151 20.12 31.16 -16.01
C LYS A 151 20.57 30.33 -17.20
N TYR A 152 20.50 28.99 -17.10
CA TYR A 152 21.14 28.11 -18.07
C TYR A 152 20.13 27.48 -19.01
N LEU A 153 20.50 27.30 -20.27
CA LEU A 153 19.68 26.69 -21.31
C LEU A 153 19.45 25.21 -21.00
N ASN A 154 18.20 24.75 -21.18
CA ASN A 154 17.85 23.34 -21.20
C ASN A 154 17.25 22.98 -22.58
N SER A 155 17.77 21.94 -23.24
CA SER A 155 17.40 21.51 -24.59
C SER A 155 16.10 20.72 -24.66
N GLY A 156 15.58 20.26 -23.52
CA GLY A 156 14.37 19.42 -23.44
C GLY A 156 13.06 20.14 -23.76
N GLY A 157 13.10 21.48 -23.93
CA GLY A 157 11.93 22.27 -24.35
C GLY A 157 12.30 23.58 -25.01
N PHE A 158 11.72 23.87 -26.18
CA PHE A 158 11.81 25.18 -26.81
C PHE A 158 10.61 25.45 -27.71
N ILE A 159 10.31 26.70 -27.98
CA ILE A 159 9.21 27.18 -28.83
C ILE A 159 9.68 28.37 -29.68
N GLY A 160 9.22 28.46 -30.93
CA GLY A 160 9.51 29.60 -31.79
C GLY A 160 8.81 29.54 -33.14
N TYR A 161 8.96 30.60 -33.91
CA TYR A 161 8.48 30.65 -35.28
C TYR A 161 9.25 29.65 -36.14
N ALA A 162 8.56 28.86 -36.98
CA ALA A 162 9.16 27.76 -37.74
C ALA A 162 10.40 28.16 -38.56
N PRO A 163 10.45 29.30 -39.26
CA PRO A 163 11.65 29.77 -39.96
C PRO A 163 12.85 29.98 -39.04
N ASP A 164 12.60 30.50 -37.83
CA ASP A 164 13.68 30.85 -36.91
C ASP A 164 14.16 29.59 -36.13
N VAL A 165 13.25 28.72 -35.73
CA VAL A 165 13.62 27.39 -35.20
C VAL A 165 14.44 26.60 -36.22
N TYR A 166 14.07 26.61 -37.51
CA TYR A 166 14.84 25.95 -38.56
C TYR A 166 16.26 26.51 -38.70
N LYS A 167 16.45 27.84 -38.60
CA LYS A 167 17.78 28.44 -38.58
C LYS A 167 18.63 27.96 -37.43
N VAL A 168 18.03 27.88 -36.22
CA VAL A 168 18.73 27.41 -35.02
C VAL A 168 19.17 25.92 -35.17
N VAL A 169 18.29 25.02 -35.57
CA VAL A 169 18.63 23.58 -35.71
C VAL A 169 19.59 23.29 -36.86
N THR A 170 19.78 24.26 -37.77
CA THR A 170 20.70 24.13 -38.91
C THR A 170 21.93 25.07 -38.83
N ALA A 171 22.13 25.72 -37.66
CA ALA A 171 23.23 26.72 -37.49
C ALA A 171 24.61 26.06 -37.65
N HIS A 172 24.77 24.84 -37.20
CA HIS A 172 26.01 24.07 -37.29
C HIS A 172 25.71 22.61 -37.64
N GLU A 173 26.75 21.89 -38.10
CA GLU A 173 26.67 20.43 -38.19
C GLU A 173 26.83 19.80 -36.83
N ILE A 174 26.10 18.70 -36.58
CA ILE A 174 26.16 17.91 -35.34
C ILE A 174 26.11 16.42 -35.68
N LYS A 175 26.91 15.61 -35.01
CA LYS A 175 26.85 14.15 -35.14
C LYS A 175 25.76 13.60 -34.22
N ASN A 176 25.27 12.42 -34.53
CA ASN A 176 24.20 11.81 -33.76
C ASN A 176 24.54 11.60 -32.30
N GLU A 177 25.81 11.28 -31.98
CA GLU A 177 26.30 11.04 -30.62
C GLU A 177 26.69 12.30 -29.85
N ASP A 178 26.82 13.46 -30.54
CA ASP A 178 27.16 14.73 -29.90
C ASP A 178 26.02 15.19 -28.94
N ASP A 179 26.35 16.06 -27.98
CA ASP A 179 25.39 16.53 -27.00
C ASP A 179 24.47 17.64 -27.57
N ASP A 180 23.18 17.40 -27.54
CA ASP A 180 22.17 18.33 -28.06
C ASP A 180 22.07 19.62 -27.21
N GLN A 181 22.24 19.56 -25.89
CA GLN A 181 22.18 20.73 -25.04
C GLN A 181 23.43 21.61 -25.22
N LEU A 182 24.60 21.02 -25.39
CA LEU A 182 25.83 21.75 -25.68
C LEU A 182 25.71 22.46 -27.02
N TYR A 183 25.18 21.79 -28.05
CA TYR A 183 24.93 22.37 -29.38
C TYR A 183 24.11 23.67 -29.28
N TYR A 184 22.97 23.64 -28.63
CA TYR A 184 22.13 24.82 -28.49
C TYR A 184 22.75 25.87 -27.55
N THR A 185 23.48 25.44 -26.53
CA THR A 185 24.20 26.32 -25.59
C THR A 185 25.26 27.16 -26.32
N GLU A 186 26.06 26.54 -27.18
CA GLU A 186 27.10 27.25 -27.95
C GLU A 186 26.48 28.34 -28.88
N ILE A 187 25.38 27.99 -29.55
CA ILE A 187 24.64 28.96 -30.39
C ILE A 187 24.10 30.13 -29.54
N PHE A 188 23.55 29.82 -28.35
CA PHE A 188 23.01 30.85 -27.44
C PHE A 188 24.10 31.72 -26.85
N LEU A 189 25.27 31.19 -26.55
CA LEU A 189 26.40 31.96 -25.98
C LEU A 189 27.07 32.88 -27.01
N ASP A 190 27.00 32.56 -28.31
CA ASP A 190 27.40 33.48 -29.36
C ASP A 190 26.40 34.64 -29.46
N GLU A 191 26.83 35.82 -29.03
CA GLU A 191 25.98 37.02 -28.99
C GLU A 191 25.42 37.42 -30.35
N LYS A 192 26.18 37.16 -31.43
CA LYS A 192 25.74 37.51 -32.80
C LYS A 192 24.64 36.54 -33.24
N LEU A 193 24.83 35.21 -33.03
CA LEU A 193 23.82 34.21 -33.39
C LEU A 193 22.58 34.36 -32.49
N ARG A 194 22.76 34.56 -31.22
CA ARG A 194 21.64 34.82 -30.29
C ARG A 194 20.76 35.98 -30.72
N LYS A 195 21.39 37.08 -31.09
CA LYS A 195 20.64 38.27 -31.60
C LYS A 195 20.03 38.04 -32.97
N LEU A 196 20.78 37.38 -33.87
CA LEU A 196 20.30 37.08 -35.23
C LEU A 196 19.06 36.20 -35.23
N TYR A 197 19.00 35.20 -34.36
CA TYR A 197 17.87 34.26 -34.26
C TYR A 197 16.85 34.68 -33.20
N GLY A 198 17.01 35.85 -32.56
CA GLY A 198 16.08 36.36 -31.55
C GLY A 198 15.85 35.38 -30.37
N MET A 199 16.92 34.72 -29.94
CA MET A 199 16.83 33.67 -28.89
C MET A 199 16.74 34.31 -27.50
N LYS A 200 15.83 33.77 -26.69
CA LYS A 200 15.71 34.04 -25.25
C LYS A 200 15.56 32.75 -24.45
N LEU A 201 15.74 32.87 -23.12
CA LEU A 201 15.43 31.79 -22.16
C LEU A 201 14.15 32.11 -21.40
N ASP A 202 13.37 31.12 -21.08
CA ASP A 202 12.22 31.21 -20.17
C ASP A 202 12.70 31.22 -18.71
N THR A 203 13.33 32.31 -18.31
CA THR A 203 14.03 32.44 -17.03
C THR A 203 13.10 32.41 -15.81
N GLN A 204 11.79 32.55 -15.98
CA GLN A 204 10.80 32.62 -14.91
C GLN A 204 9.74 31.49 -15.04
N ALA A 205 10.08 30.41 -15.72
CA ALA A 205 9.21 29.25 -15.91
C ALA A 205 7.77 29.63 -16.30
N LYS A 206 7.62 30.48 -17.30
CA LYS A 206 6.29 30.89 -17.80
C LYS A 206 5.64 29.80 -18.66
N ILE A 207 6.48 29.05 -19.43
CA ILE A 207 6.05 27.95 -20.30
C ILE A 207 6.62 26.64 -19.78
N PHE A 208 7.94 26.60 -19.48
CA PHE A 208 8.69 25.40 -19.16
C PHE A 208 9.17 25.42 -17.71
N GLN A 209 8.84 24.40 -16.95
CA GLN A 209 9.39 24.15 -15.62
C GLN A 209 10.25 22.89 -15.63
N ASN A 210 11.55 23.05 -15.51
CA ASN A 210 12.46 21.95 -15.19
C ASN A 210 12.43 21.67 -13.68
N LEU A 211 12.47 20.41 -13.27
CA LEU A 211 12.37 20.03 -11.86
C LEU A 211 13.73 19.78 -11.20
N ASN A 212 14.76 19.47 -11.99
CA ASN A 212 16.09 19.17 -11.45
C ASN A 212 16.72 20.39 -10.77
N GLY A 213 16.91 20.29 -9.44
CA GLY A 213 17.37 21.39 -8.60
C GLY A 213 16.32 22.46 -8.29
N GLN A 214 15.12 22.38 -8.88
CA GLN A 214 14.07 23.43 -8.81
C GLN A 214 12.76 22.89 -8.23
N TYR A 215 12.75 21.67 -7.71
CA TYR A 215 11.53 21.07 -7.15
C TYR A 215 10.97 21.86 -5.97
N GLY A 216 11.86 22.45 -5.16
CA GLY A 216 11.46 23.31 -4.04
C GLY A 216 10.75 24.61 -4.43
N ASP A 217 10.87 25.03 -5.69
CA ASP A 217 10.24 26.25 -6.21
C ASP A 217 8.79 26.01 -6.66
N VAL A 218 8.33 24.76 -6.72
CA VAL A 218 7.01 24.42 -7.25
C VAL A 218 6.09 23.88 -6.17
N SER A 219 4.80 24.17 -6.35
CA SER A 219 3.71 23.62 -5.53
C SER A 219 2.55 23.19 -6.42
N MET A 220 1.87 22.11 -6.03
CA MET A 220 0.60 21.75 -6.65
C MET A 220 -0.52 22.58 -6.04
N LYS A 221 -1.34 23.16 -6.91
CA LYS A 221 -2.60 23.79 -6.54
C LYS A 221 -3.74 22.94 -7.06
N PHE A 222 -4.59 22.49 -6.14
CA PHE A 222 -5.78 21.71 -6.43
C PHE A 222 -6.96 22.66 -6.59
N ASP A 223 -7.52 22.71 -7.78
CA ASP A 223 -8.82 23.32 -8.05
C ASP A 223 -9.88 22.18 -8.15
N GLU A 224 -11.16 22.53 -8.21
CA GLU A 224 -12.26 21.55 -8.18
C GLU A 224 -12.16 20.48 -9.28
N ASP A 225 -11.80 20.91 -10.51
CA ASP A 225 -11.79 20.06 -11.71
C ASP A 225 -10.38 19.92 -12.35
N ASP A 226 -9.33 20.45 -11.72
CA ASP A 226 -7.98 20.34 -12.24
C ASP A 226 -6.92 20.45 -11.13
N THR A 227 -5.70 20.03 -11.46
CA THR A 227 -4.52 20.24 -10.62
C THR A 227 -3.41 20.85 -11.46
N VAL A 228 -2.94 22.00 -11.05
CA VAL A 228 -1.91 22.76 -11.76
C VAL A 228 -0.64 22.92 -10.92
N ILE A 229 0.50 23.09 -11.59
CA ILE A 229 1.76 23.47 -10.95
C ILE A 229 1.87 24.97 -10.92
N VAL A 230 2.25 25.51 -9.77
CA VAL A 230 2.59 26.93 -9.60
C VAL A 230 4.05 27.01 -9.17
N ASN A 231 4.85 27.78 -9.89
CA ASN A 231 6.15 28.19 -9.41
C ASN A 231 5.96 29.32 -8.38
N THR A 232 6.28 29.03 -7.14
CA THR A 232 6.02 29.92 -5.99
C THR A 232 7.00 31.08 -5.91
N VAL A 233 8.18 30.97 -6.56
CA VAL A 233 9.21 32.01 -6.60
C VAL A 233 8.85 33.10 -7.64
N TYR A 234 8.43 32.64 -8.83
CA TYR A 234 8.13 33.55 -9.94
C TYR A 234 6.63 33.84 -10.13
N GLN A 235 5.77 33.21 -9.33
CA GLN A 235 4.30 33.32 -9.42
C GLN A 235 3.79 33.00 -10.84
N SER A 236 4.41 32.02 -11.47
CA SER A 236 4.03 31.52 -12.80
C SER A 236 3.33 30.15 -12.69
N SER A 237 2.51 29.83 -13.70
CA SER A 237 1.89 28.51 -13.84
C SER A 237 2.38 27.91 -15.16
N PRO A 238 3.50 27.17 -15.17
CA PRO A 238 4.09 26.61 -16.38
C PRO A 238 3.17 25.58 -17.03
N VAL A 239 3.27 25.46 -18.37
CA VAL A 239 2.47 24.50 -19.16
C VAL A 239 3.18 23.18 -19.33
N VAL A 240 4.50 23.20 -19.39
CA VAL A 240 5.34 22.03 -19.62
C VAL A 240 6.15 21.76 -18.37
N ILE A 241 5.90 20.62 -17.75
CA ILE A 241 6.63 20.18 -16.56
C ILE A 241 7.60 19.07 -16.98
N HIS A 242 8.89 19.34 -16.82
CA HIS A 242 9.96 18.45 -17.25
C HIS A 242 10.74 17.89 -16.07
N GLY A 243 10.67 16.58 -15.88
CA GLY A 243 11.41 15.84 -14.85
C GLY A 243 12.80 15.44 -15.31
N ASN A 244 13.60 16.43 -15.73
CA ASN A 244 14.94 16.21 -16.28
C ASN A 244 15.91 15.58 -15.26
N GLY A 245 16.83 14.76 -15.72
CA GLY A 245 17.86 14.12 -14.88
C GLY A 245 17.27 13.30 -13.73
N PRO A 246 17.74 13.48 -12.48
CA PRO A 246 17.27 12.72 -11.31
C PRO A 246 15.82 12.98 -10.92
N SER A 247 15.21 14.06 -11.37
CA SER A 247 13.85 14.47 -10.95
C SER A 247 12.71 13.69 -11.61
N LYS A 248 13.01 12.64 -12.41
CA LYS A 248 11.98 11.78 -13.04
C LYS A 248 11.02 11.15 -12.04
N ILE A 249 11.51 10.75 -10.86
CA ILE A 249 10.68 10.16 -9.80
C ILE A 249 9.72 11.21 -9.22
N LEU A 250 10.18 12.44 -9.04
CA LEU A 250 9.35 13.55 -8.60
C LEU A 250 8.24 13.85 -9.62
N LEU A 251 8.58 13.87 -10.92
CA LEU A 251 7.59 14.00 -11.98
C LEU A 251 6.56 12.85 -11.96
N ASN A 252 6.97 11.63 -11.62
CA ASN A 252 6.04 10.49 -11.52
C ASN A 252 5.01 10.73 -10.41
N SER A 253 5.43 11.23 -9.25
CA SER A 253 4.52 11.59 -8.15
C SER A 253 3.58 12.74 -8.53
N LEU A 254 4.09 13.80 -9.16
CA LEU A 254 3.26 14.89 -9.66
C LEU A 254 2.26 14.41 -10.74
N GLY A 255 2.68 13.48 -11.58
CA GLY A 255 1.87 12.89 -12.65
C GLY A 255 0.64 12.12 -12.17
N ASN A 256 0.59 11.74 -10.89
CA ASN A 256 -0.60 11.17 -10.28
C ASN A 256 -1.78 12.15 -10.25
N TYR A 257 -1.50 13.44 -10.32
CA TYR A 257 -2.49 14.52 -10.22
C TYR A 257 -2.63 15.34 -11.51
N LEU A 258 -1.51 15.60 -12.20
CA LEU A 258 -1.46 16.48 -13.38
C LEU A 258 -2.22 15.89 -14.58
N ALA A 259 -2.58 16.78 -15.51
CA ALA A 259 -3.38 16.46 -16.70
C ALA A 259 -4.65 15.68 -16.33
N LYS A 260 -5.36 16.13 -15.30
CA LYS A 260 -6.62 15.56 -14.81
C LYS A 260 -6.52 14.07 -14.47
N SER A 261 -5.38 13.62 -13.94
CA SER A 261 -5.23 12.22 -13.54
C SER A 261 -6.06 11.90 -12.30
N TRP A 262 -6.01 12.80 -11.30
CA TRP A 262 -6.85 12.77 -10.12
C TRP A 262 -7.33 14.20 -9.79
N VAL A 263 -8.61 14.40 -9.52
CA VAL A 263 -9.22 15.70 -9.20
C VAL A 263 -10.25 15.55 -8.08
N TYR A 264 -10.47 16.60 -7.27
CA TYR A 264 -11.31 16.52 -6.09
C TYR A 264 -12.75 16.08 -6.39
N ASN A 265 -13.39 16.66 -7.41
CA ASN A 265 -14.81 16.39 -7.70
C ASN A 265 -15.07 15.06 -8.41
N HIS A 266 -14.06 14.48 -9.06
CA HIS A 266 -14.21 13.27 -9.89
C HIS A 266 -13.25 12.15 -9.51
N GLU A 267 -12.42 12.37 -8.49
CA GLU A 267 -11.39 11.44 -8.01
C GLU A 267 -10.44 10.98 -9.13
N CYS A 268 -10.14 9.70 -9.22
CA CYS A 268 -9.20 9.15 -10.20
C CYS A 268 -9.83 9.00 -11.58
N LEU A 269 -9.67 9.99 -12.46
CA LEU A 269 -10.11 9.91 -13.84
C LEU A 269 -9.24 8.93 -14.66
N ALA A 270 -7.92 8.94 -14.43
CA ALA A 270 -6.99 8.04 -15.11
C ALA A 270 -7.20 6.56 -14.75
N CYS A 271 -7.86 6.26 -13.63
CA CYS A 271 -8.20 4.88 -13.23
C CYS A 271 -9.18 4.21 -14.20
N LYS A 272 -10.02 4.99 -14.86
CA LYS A 272 -11.03 4.50 -15.80
C LYS A 272 -10.48 4.24 -17.20
N GLU A 273 -9.23 4.61 -17.43
CA GLU A 273 -8.57 4.45 -18.72
C GLU A 273 -7.86 3.10 -18.82
N ASN A 274 -7.93 2.47 -20.00
CA ASN A 274 -7.24 1.22 -20.33
C ASN A 274 -7.58 0.03 -19.40
N THR A 275 -8.72 0.04 -18.72
CA THR A 275 -9.21 -1.09 -17.93
C THR A 275 -9.65 -2.24 -18.82
N LYS A 276 -9.60 -3.46 -18.28
CA LYS A 276 -10.16 -4.68 -18.87
C LYS A 276 -11.13 -5.26 -17.86
N ASP A 277 -12.42 -5.29 -18.18
CA ASP A 277 -13.37 -5.91 -17.27
C ASP A 277 -13.27 -7.44 -17.37
N ILE A 278 -12.52 -8.03 -16.43
CA ILE A 278 -12.33 -9.48 -16.38
C ILE A 278 -13.63 -10.17 -15.94
N LYS A 279 -14.48 -9.51 -15.17
CA LYS A 279 -15.75 -10.09 -14.69
C LYS A 279 -16.78 -10.28 -15.81
N GLU A 280 -16.65 -9.54 -16.93
CA GLU A 280 -17.48 -9.74 -18.12
C GLU A 280 -17.09 -10.99 -18.94
N LEU A 281 -15.90 -11.55 -18.70
CA LEU A 281 -15.44 -12.77 -19.37
C LEU A 281 -16.11 -14.01 -18.75
N GLU A 282 -16.27 -15.06 -19.56
CA GLU A 282 -16.57 -16.38 -19.02
C GLU A 282 -15.40 -16.85 -18.12
N ARG A 283 -15.70 -17.51 -17.01
CA ARG A 283 -14.65 -17.94 -16.04
C ARG A 283 -13.57 -18.83 -16.68
N SER A 284 -13.89 -19.55 -17.75
CA SER A 284 -12.94 -20.34 -18.55
C SER A 284 -11.98 -19.50 -19.38
N GLU A 285 -12.28 -18.22 -19.61
CA GLU A 285 -11.51 -17.27 -20.41
C GLU A 285 -10.66 -16.32 -19.55
N TYR A 286 -10.79 -16.40 -18.23
CA TYR A 286 -9.98 -15.59 -17.32
C TYR A 286 -8.48 -15.77 -17.63
N PRO A 287 -7.66 -14.72 -17.49
CA PRO A 287 -6.21 -14.83 -17.69
C PRO A 287 -5.59 -15.96 -16.86
N VAL A 288 -4.61 -16.64 -17.39
CA VAL A 288 -3.83 -17.61 -16.63
C VAL A 288 -2.84 -16.87 -15.73
N VAL A 289 -2.92 -17.10 -14.43
CA VAL A 289 -2.08 -16.40 -13.44
C VAL A 289 -1.19 -17.37 -12.69
N LEU A 290 0.09 -17.04 -12.57
CA LEU A 290 0.93 -17.69 -11.56
C LEU A 290 0.77 -16.93 -10.24
N VAL A 291 0.18 -17.58 -9.23
CA VAL A 291 0.10 -17.09 -7.85
C VAL A 291 1.31 -17.61 -7.10
N ALA A 292 2.19 -16.70 -6.68
CA ALA A 292 3.43 -17.02 -5.98
C ALA A 292 3.37 -16.56 -4.53
N VAL A 293 3.48 -17.51 -3.60
CA VAL A 293 3.45 -17.26 -2.15
C VAL A 293 4.86 -17.45 -1.58
N PHE A 294 5.31 -16.48 -0.76
CA PHE A 294 6.64 -16.47 -0.16
C PHE A 294 6.55 -16.42 1.37
N VAL A 295 7.14 -17.45 2.03
CA VAL A 295 7.23 -17.56 3.49
C VAL A 295 8.70 -17.52 3.89
N GLU A 296 9.19 -16.33 4.23
CA GLU A 296 10.65 -16.07 4.36
C GLU A 296 11.10 -15.95 5.82
N LYS A 297 10.18 -15.75 6.73
CA LYS A 297 10.44 -15.55 8.16
C LYS A 297 9.27 -16.08 9.00
N PRO A 298 9.47 -16.24 10.32
CA PRO A 298 8.39 -16.59 11.24
C PRO A 298 7.23 -15.58 11.11
N MET A 299 6.01 -16.10 10.90
CA MET A 299 4.84 -15.27 10.61
C MET A 299 3.65 -15.70 11.46
N PRO A 300 3.03 -14.78 12.22
CA PRO A 300 1.79 -15.08 12.92
C PRO A 300 0.63 -15.22 11.93
N PHE A 301 -0.36 -16.02 12.29
CA PHE A 301 -1.59 -16.24 11.53
C PHE A 301 -1.37 -16.71 10.08
N LEU A 302 -0.27 -17.41 9.83
CA LEU A 302 0.06 -17.93 8.49
C LEU A 302 -1.02 -18.90 7.96
N GLU A 303 -1.70 -19.64 8.82
CA GLU A 303 -2.78 -20.52 8.41
C GLU A 303 -3.92 -19.72 7.74
N GLU A 304 -4.35 -18.64 8.35
CA GLU A 304 -5.39 -17.76 7.79
C GLU A 304 -4.95 -17.10 6.48
N MET A 305 -3.70 -16.65 6.41
CA MET A 305 -3.13 -16.12 5.18
C MET A 305 -3.22 -17.12 4.02
N LEU A 306 -2.77 -18.35 4.25
CA LEU A 306 -2.80 -19.43 3.25
C LEU A 306 -4.22 -19.80 2.84
N GLU A 307 -5.18 -19.83 3.78
CA GLU A 307 -6.58 -20.10 3.48
C GLU A 307 -7.22 -18.92 2.69
N LYS A 308 -6.87 -17.67 2.96
CA LYS A 308 -7.32 -16.52 2.17
C LYS A 308 -6.80 -16.60 0.72
N VAL A 309 -5.55 -17.01 0.50
CA VAL A 309 -5.02 -17.26 -0.85
C VAL A 309 -5.77 -18.40 -1.54
N ALA A 310 -6.05 -19.50 -0.83
CA ALA A 310 -6.81 -20.62 -1.38
C ALA A 310 -8.26 -20.27 -1.74
N ASN A 311 -8.83 -19.27 -1.06
CA ASN A 311 -10.22 -18.84 -1.22
C ASN A 311 -10.39 -17.60 -2.12
N LEU A 312 -9.35 -17.19 -2.87
CA LEU A 312 -9.50 -16.16 -3.90
C LEU A 312 -10.63 -16.52 -4.87
N ASP A 313 -11.51 -15.56 -5.15
CA ASP A 313 -12.57 -15.72 -6.16
C ASP A 313 -12.00 -15.65 -7.58
N TYR A 314 -11.25 -16.68 -7.91
CA TYR A 314 -10.61 -16.86 -9.20
C TYR A 314 -10.64 -18.34 -9.59
N PRO A 315 -10.88 -18.71 -10.88
CA PRO A 315 -10.95 -20.10 -11.29
C PRO A 315 -9.62 -20.83 -11.04
N LYS A 316 -9.60 -21.84 -10.18
CA LYS A 316 -8.36 -22.56 -9.83
C LYS A 316 -7.68 -23.22 -11.01
N ASN A 317 -8.44 -23.69 -12.00
CA ASN A 317 -7.91 -24.22 -13.26
C ASN A 317 -7.25 -23.13 -14.17
N ARG A 318 -7.30 -21.86 -13.77
CA ARG A 318 -6.58 -20.74 -14.37
C ARG A 318 -5.42 -20.24 -13.52
N ILE A 319 -5.12 -20.92 -12.41
CA ILE A 319 -4.02 -20.58 -11.50
C ILE A 319 -2.95 -21.67 -11.55
N ASP A 320 -1.71 -21.25 -11.78
CA ASP A 320 -0.51 -22.01 -11.43
C ASP A 320 -0.07 -21.57 -10.04
N LEU A 321 -0.12 -22.46 -9.04
CA LEU A 321 0.27 -22.15 -7.68
C LEU A 321 1.76 -22.46 -7.46
N PHE A 322 2.52 -21.43 -7.08
CA PHE A 322 3.94 -21.55 -6.71
C PHE A 322 4.09 -21.14 -5.25
N VAL A 323 4.72 -21.98 -4.43
CA VAL A 323 4.94 -21.69 -3.01
C VAL A 323 6.41 -21.89 -2.68
N HIS A 324 6.99 -20.93 -2.01
CA HIS A 324 8.33 -21.01 -1.45
C HIS A 324 8.25 -20.85 0.07
N ASN A 325 8.78 -21.80 0.81
CA ASN A 325 8.95 -21.72 2.25
C ASN A 325 10.42 -21.87 2.62
N GLN A 326 11.01 -20.81 3.18
CA GLN A 326 12.37 -20.83 3.71
C GLN A 326 12.38 -20.97 5.25
N GLU A 327 11.21 -20.84 5.90
CA GLU A 327 11.10 -20.77 7.35
C GLU A 327 10.84 -22.15 7.98
N LYS A 328 11.73 -22.57 8.90
CA LYS A 328 11.66 -23.87 9.59
C LYS A 328 10.45 -24.05 10.47
N LEU A 329 10.04 -22.98 11.15
CA LEU A 329 8.89 -23.00 12.06
C LEU A 329 7.61 -23.42 11.33
N HIS A 330 7.49 -23.08 10.06
CA HIS A 330 6.28 -23.27 9.28
C HIS A 330 6.28 -24.51 8.37
N VAL A 331 7.34 -25.34 8.40
CA VAL A 331 7.47 -26.49 7.49
C VAL A 331 6.25 -27.40 7.56
N GLN A 332 5.85 -27.84 8.76
CA GLN A 332 4.71 -28.74 8.90
C GLN A 332 3.40 -28.12 8.36
N LEU A 333 3.11 -26.88 8.75
CA LEU A 333 1.90 -26.18 8.33
C LEU A 333 1.83 -26.04 6.81
N VAL A 334 2.92 -25.60 6.19
CA VAL A 334 2.97 -25.36 4.74
C VAL A 334 2.93 -26.70 3.97
N ASP A 335 3.61 -27.75 4.43
CA ASP A 335 3.58 -29.08 3.81
C ASP A 335 2.17 -29.70 3.85
N GLU A 336 1.49 -29.62 4.98
CA GLU A 336 0.11 -30.07 5.13
C GLU A 336 -0.85 -29.29 4.23
N TRP A 337 -0.71 -27.98 4.20
CA TRP A 337 -1.51 -27.11 3.33
C TRP A 337 -1.26 -27.42 1.86
N MET A 338 0.00 -27.50 1.42
CA MET A 338 0.37 -27.88 0.04
C MET A 338 -0.17 -29.24 -0.37
N SER A 339 -0.19 -30.20 0.55
CA SER A 339 -0.74 -31.52 0.30
C SER A 339 -2.24 -31.45 -0.03
N ARG A 340 -2.99 -30.59 0.66
CA ARG A 340 -4.40 -30.32 0.33
C ARG A 340 -4.56 -29.62 -1.03
N GLN A 341 -3.66 -28.69 -1.35
CA GLN A 341 -3.77 -27.92 -2.60
C GLN A 341 -3.49 -28.75 -3.88
N LYS A 342 -2.74 -29.84 -3.79
CA LYS A 342 -2.48 -30.75 -4.94
C LYS A 342 -3.76 -31.29 -5.58
N SER A 343 -4.83 -31.46 -4.80
CA SER A 343 -6.13 -31.96 -5.26
C SER A 343 -7.20 -30.86 -5.39
N ALA A 344 -6.86 -29.60 -5.18
CA ALA A 344 -7.82 -28.50 -5.12
C ALA A 344 -8.24 -27.95 -6.50
N GLY A 345 -7.72 -28.50 -7.61
CA GLY A 345 -8.12 -28.16 -8.97
C GLY A 345 -7.29 -27.04 -9.61
N TYR A 346 -6.12 -26.70 -9.08
CA TYR A 346 -5.18 -25.78 -9.72
C TYR A 346 -4.66 -26.35 -11.05
N ARG A 347 -4.36 -25.45 -11.99
CA ARG A 347 -3.76 -25.81 -13.30
C ARG A 347 -2.43 -26.54 -13.12
N SER A 348 -1.59 -26.04 -12.22
CA SER A 348 -0.41 -26.74 -11.70
C SER A 348 -0.03 -26.24 -10.32
N THR A 349 0.75 -27.05 -9.58
CA THR A 349 1.33 -26.64 -8.30
C THR A 349 2.85 -26.88 -8.32
N LYS A 350 3.62 -25.92 -7.81
CA LYS A 350 5.05 -26.05 -7.57
C LYS A 350 5.36 -25.61 -6.14
N PHE A 351 6.12 -26.42 -5.43
CA PHE A 351 6.57 -26.13 -4.10
C PHE A 351 8.10 -26.20 -4.01
N ILE A 352 8.68 -25.19 -3.41
CA ILE A 352 10.09 -25.12 -2.99
C ILE A 352 10.07 -25.07 -1.48
N SER A 353 10.57 -26.14 -0.86
CA SER A 353 10.58 -26.33 0.57
C SER A 353 11.82 -25.72 1.23
N GLU A 354 11.81 -25.62 2.55
CA GLU A 354 12.99 -25.19 3.33
C GLU A 354 14.22 -26.07 3.06
N ALA A 355 14.01 -27.38 2.85
CA ALA A 355 15.07 -28.34 2.57
C ALA A 355 15.82 -28.06 1.25
N ASP A 356 15.20 -27.37 0.27
CA ASP A 356 15.83 -26.98 -0.98
C ASP A 356 16.87 -25.86 -0.80
N ASN A 357 16.87 -25.17 0.35
CA ASN A 357 17.79 -24.11 0.72
C ASN A 357 17.95 -23.01 -0.34
N ILE A 358 16.84 -22.65 -1.00
CA ILE A 358 16.79 -21.58 -2.01
C ILE A 358 16.44 -20.27 -1.30
N LYS A 359 17.22 -19.23 -1.55
CA LYS A 359 17.00 -17.90 -0.96
C LYS A 359 15.90 -17.14 -1.68
N GLU A 360 15.25 -16.24 -0.97
CA GLU A 360 14.12 -15.43 -1.42
C GLU A 360 14.31 -14.83 -2.82
N TRP A 361 15.38 -14.05 -3.02
CA TRP A 361 15.66 -13.39 -4.31
C TRP A 361 15.77 -14.37 -5.49
N HIS A 362 16.32 -15.57 -5.23
CA HIS A 362 16.40 -16.61 -6.24
C HIS A 362 15.03 -17.26 -6.47
N ALA A 363 14.28 -17.55 -5.40
CA ALA A 363 12.93 -18.10 -5.49
C ALA A 363 11.97 -17.19 -6.28
N ARG A 364 12.06 -15.87 -6.06
CA ARG A 364 11.27 -14.89 -6.81
C ARG A 364 11.61 -14.87 -8.30
N ASN A 365 12.89 -14.93 -8.67
CA ASN A 365 13.30 -15.08 -10.08
C ASN A 365 12.83 -16.43 -10.68
N LEU A 366 12.94 -17.54 -9.93
CA LEU A 366 12.43 -18.85 -10.36
C LEU A 366 10.91 -18.85 -10.55
N ALA A 367 10.16 -18.10 -9.75
CA ALA A 367 8.71 -17.97 -9.93
C ALA A 367 8.37 -17.22 -11.22
N VAL A 368 9.09 -16.14 -11.53
CA VAL A 368 8.95 -15.42 -12.81
C VAL A 368 9.28 -16.35 -14.01
N GLU A 369 10.37 -17.09 -13.92
CA GLU A 369 10.72 -18.08 -14.96
C GLU A 369 9.66 -19.18 -15.09
N HIS A 370 9.09 -19.63 -13.98
CA HIS A 370 8.04 -20.62 -13.97
C HIS A 370 6.77 -20.13 -14.65
N CYS A 371 6.38 -18.86 -14.40
CA CYS A 371 5.28 -18.19 -15.10
C CYS A 371 5.50 -18.23 -16.63
N LEU A 372 6.69 -17.84 -17.08
CA LEU A 372 7.03 -17.86 -18.51
C LEU A 372 7.01 -19.28 -19.12
N LYS A 373 7.54 -20.26 -18.39
CA LYS A 373 7.53 -21.69 -18.81
C LYS A 373 6.12 -22.26 -18.90
N LYS A 374 5.21 -21.77 -18.07
CA LYS A 374 3.80 -22.20 -18.02
C LYS A 374 2.89 -21.36 -18.90
N ASP A 375 3.44 -20.40 -19.62
CA ASP A 375 2.69 -19.51 -20.51
C ASP A 375 1.57 -18.76 -19.76
N CYS A 376 1.88 -18.19 -18.60
CA CYS A 376 0.93 -17.39 -17.85
C CYS A 376 0.77 -15.98 -18.44
N ASP A 377 -0.41 -15.37 -18.24
CA ASP A 377 -0.74 -14.02 -18.66
C ASP A 377 -0.32 -12.97 -17.64
N ALA A 378 -0.21 -13.36 -16.39
CA ALA A 378 0.24 -12.50 -15.30
C ALA A 378 0.90 -13.31 -14.16
N TYR A 379 1.76 -12.63 -13.43
CA TYR A 379 2.40 -13.09 -12.20
C TYR A 379 1.82 -12.32 -11.02
N PHE A 380 1.35 -13.01 -10.00
CA PHE A 380 0.81 -12.42 -8.77
C PHE A 380 1.65 -12.86 -7.58
N SER A 381 2.38 -11.94 -6.98
CA SER A 381 3.18 -12.15 -5.76
C SER A 381 2.35 -11.90 -4.53
N VAL A 382 2.49 -12.76 -3.51
CA VAL A 382 1.85 -12.59 -2.20
C VAL A 382 2.84 -13.04 -1.12
N ASP A 383 3.25 -12.11 -0.25
CA ASP A 383 4.12 -12.39 0.88
C ASP A 383 3.31 -12.86 2.09
N ALA A 384 3.97 -13.59 3.00
CA ALA A 384 3.28 -14.23 4.12
C ALA A 384 2.65 -13.27 5.13
N ASP A 385 3.05 -11.99 5.16
CA ASP A 385 2.44 -10.96 6.00
C ASP A 385 1.20 -10.28 5.37
N ILE A 386 0.76 -10.76 4.20
CA ILE A 386 -0.37 -10.22 3.44
C ILE A 386 -1.63 -11.02 3.75
N HIS A 387 -2.61 -10.42 4.38
CA HIS A 387 -3.94 -11.00 4.55
C HIS A 387 -4.91 -10.43 3.51
N LEU A 388 -5.30 -11.26 2.53
CA LEU A 388 -6.23 -10.91 1.45
C LEU A 388 -7.68 -11.04 1.95
N ASP A 389 -8.22 -9.99 2.58
CA ASP A 389 -9.57 -10.01 3.13
C ASP A 389 -10.64 -9.96 2.05
N ASN A 390 -10.31 -9.32 0.93
CA ASN A 390 -11.17 -9.28 -0.24
C ASN A 390 -10.83 -10.43 -1.21
N PRO A 391 -11.69 -11.44 -1.37
CA PRO A 391 -11.42 -12.57 -2.27
C PRO A 391 -11.33 -12.16 -3.76
N GLU A 392 -11.87 -11.01 -4.14
CA GLU A 392 -11.82 -10.48 -5.51
C GLU A 392 -10.54 -9.69 -5.81
N THR A 393 -9.59 -9.59 -4.88
CA THR A 393 -8.36 -8.78 -5.01
C THR A 393 -7.63 -9.05 -6.33
N LEU A 394 -7.41 -10.32 -6.67
CA LEU A 394 -6.72 -10.69 -7.92
C LEU A 394 -7.46 -10.19 -9.17
N THR A 395 -8.77 -10.39 -9.20
CA THR A 395 -9.63 -9.95 -10.32
C THR A 395 -9.61 -8.43 -10.46
N HIS A 396 -9.71 -7.69 -9.36
CA HIS A 396 -9.65 -6.23 -9.35
C HIS A 396 -8.31 -5.71 -9.87
N LEU A 397 -7.19 -6.26 -9.39
CA LEU A 397 -5.85 -5.83 -9.83
C LEU A 397 -5.62 -6.12 -11.32
N LEU A 398 -6.04 -7.28 -11.80
CA LEU A 398 -5.93 -7.61 -13.23
C LEU A 398 -6.79 -6.70 -14.11
N SER A 399 -8.00 -6.37 -13.67
CA SER A 399 -8.93 -5.49 -14.40
C SER A 399 -8.39 -4.07 -14.59
N GLN A 400 -7.55 -3.59 -13.69
CA GLN A 400 -6.89 -2.28 -13.82
C GLN A 400 -5.86 -2.23 -14.97
N ASN A 401 -5.38 -3.37 -15.46
CA ASN A 401 -4.51 -3.51 -16.62
C ASN A 401 -3.30 -2.54 -16.62
N ARG A 402 -2.54 -2.50 -15.51
CA ARG A 402 -1.28 -1.75 -15.37
C ARG A 402 -0.08 -2.70 -15.50
N PRO A 403 1.09 -2.21 -15.97
CA PRO A 403 2.29 -3.04 -16.14
C PRO A 403 2.67 -3.80 -14.87
N ILE A 404 2.78 -3.08 -13.75
CA ILE A 404 3.00 -3.60 -12.40
C ILE A 404 2.03 -2.88 -11.47
N LEU A 405 1.21 -3.63 -10.75
CA LEU A 405 0.18 -3.05 -9.86
C LEU A 405 0.11 -3.81 -8.54
N GLY A 406 0.36 -3.12 -7.43
CA GLY A 406 0.16 -3.63 -6.08
C GLY A 406 -1.17 -3.18 -5.47
N ALA A 407 -1.61 -3.89 -4.45
CA ALA A 407 -2.69 -3.44 -3.57
C ALA A 407 -2.11 -2.61 -2.41
N VAL A 408 -2.74 -1.49 -2.08
CA VAL A 408 -2.42 -0.77 -0.84
C VAL A 408 -3.01 -1.53 0.32
N MET A 409 -2.14 -2.01 1.20
CA MET A 409 -2.49 -2.63 2.46
C MET A 409 -1.70 -1.99 3.58
N VAL A 410 -2.31 -1.86 4.75
CA VAL A 410 -1.77 -1.10 5.86
C VAL A 410 -1.72 -1.98 7.10
N ARG A 411 -0.71 -1.77 7.93
CA ARG A 411 -0.63 -2.39 9.25
C ARG A 411 -1.48 -1.60 10.22
N ALA A 412 -2.40 -2.27 10.91
CA ALA A 412 -3.34 -1.63 11.81
C ALA A 412 -2.65 -0.72 12.84
N GLY A 413 -3.11 0.52 12.97
CA GLY A 413 -2.58 1.52 13.89
C GLY A 413 -1.15 2.01 13.62
N GLN A 414 -0.57 1.67 12.47
CA GLN A 414 0.78 2.06 12.09
C GLN A 414 0.81 2.73 10.71
N ALA A 415 1.72 3.69 10.53
CA ALA A 415 1.99 4.26 9.21
C ALA A 415 2.97 3.37 8.42
N TRP A 416 2.59 2.11 8.19
CA TRP A 416 3.33 1.11 7.43
C TRP A 416 2.42 0.46 6.40
N SER A 417 2.86 0.38 5.15
CA SER A 417 2.06 -0.14 4.05
C SER A 417 2.91 -0.88 3.00
N THR A 418 2.24 -1.41 2.00
CA THR A 418 2.85 -2.13 0.86
C THR A 418 3.53 -1.23 -0.17
N PHE A 419 3.68 0.08 0.08
CA PHE A 419 4.37 0.99 -0.84
C PHE A 419 5.08 2.13 -0.12
N TRP A 420 5.99 2.79 -0.85
CA TRP A 420 6.54 4.09 -0.48
C TRP A 420 6.41 5.05 -1.66
N GLY A 421 5.94 6.27 -1.39
CA GLY A 421 5.59 7.24 -2.43
C GLY A 421 6.76 8.09 -2.91
N ALA A 422 7.92 8.03 -2.25
CA ALA A 422 9.10 8.83 -2.57
C ALA A 422 10.40 8.08 -2.29
N LEU A 423 11.51 8.65 -2.75
CA LEU A 423 12.87 8.26 -2.36
C LEU A 423 13.59 9.47 -1.77
N ASN A 424 14.49 9.25 -0.81
CA ASN A 424 15.40 10.27 -0.32
C ASN A 424 16.61 10.45 -1.28
N GLU A 425 17.51 11.36 -0.94
CA GLU A 425 18.70 11.68 -1.75
C GLU A 425 19.65 10.48 -1.92
N ASP A 426 19.69 9.59 -0.93
CA ASP A 426 20.51 8.37 -0.96
C ASP A 426 19.84 7.21 -1.72
N GLY A 427 18.63 7.40 -2.23
CA GLY A 427 17.85 6.39 -2.97
C GLY A 427 17.09 5.40 -2.08
N PHE A 428 17.01 5.64 -0.76
CA PHE A 428 16.17 4.88 0.15
C PHE A 428 14.73 5.40 0.16
N TYR A 429 13.83 4.57 0.66
CA TYR A 429 12.40 4.88 0.68
C TYR A 429 12.06 6.05 1.60
N ALA A 430 11.14 6.88 1.12
CA ALA A 430 10.57 7.98 1.86
C ALA A 430 9.04 8.02 1.64
N ARG A 431 8.35 8.64 2.57
CA ARG A 431 6.92 8.92 2.39
C ARG A 431 6.76 10.14 1.50
N SER A 432 5.85 10.04 0.53
CA SER A 432 5.38 11.20 -0.22
C SER A 432 4.47 12.08 0.66
N ILE A 433 4.23 13.31 0.24
CA ILE A 433 3.37 14.26 0.98
C ILE A 433 1.94 13.71 1.14
N ASP A 434 1.45 13.00 0.13
CA ASP A 434 0.12 12.40 0.06
C ASP A 434 0.02 10.99 0.66
N TYR A 435 1.12 10.44 1.19
CA TYR A 435 1.17 9.07 1.71
C TYR A 435 0.06 8.78 2.72
N MET A 436 -0.15 9.69 3.68
CA MET A 436 -1.18 9.50 4.72
C MET A 436 -2.61 9.60 4.17
N ASP A 437 -2.83 10.41 3.14
CA ASP A 437 -4.14 10.50 2.47
C ASP A 437 -4.47 9.20 1.73
N ILE A 438 -3.46 8.58 1.11
CA ILE A 438 -3.62 7.32 0.37
C ILE A 438 -3.86 6.15 1.33
N VAL A 439 -3.02 5.99 2.38
CA VAL A 439 -3.15 4.87 3.32
C VAL A 439 -4.39 4.94 4.21
N ASN A 440 -4.92 6.13 4.46
CA ASN A 440 -6.15 6.34 5.20
C ASN A 440 -7.41 6.37 4.30
N ASN A 441 -7.26 6.11 3.00
CA ASN A 441 -8.34 6.16 2.01
C ASN A 441 -9.04 7.52 1.88
N ASN A 442 -8.38 8.62 2.31
CA ASN A 442 -8.86 10.00 2.07
C ASN A 442 -8.80 10.35 0.58
N ARG A 443 -7.89 9.70 -0.15
CA ARG A 443 -7.78 9.74 -1.61
C ARG A 443 -7.74 8.32 -2.14
N ARG A 444 -8.69 7.96 -3.01
CA ARG A 444 -8.72 6.66 -3.69
C ARG A 444 -8.27 6.79 -5.13
N GLY A 445 -7.46 5.84 -5.60
CA GLY A 445 -6.92 5.89 -6.96
C GLY A 445 -5.91 4.79 -7.28
N ILE A 446 -5.24 4.97 -8.42
CA ILE A 446 -4.09 4.18 -8.86
C ILE A 446 -2.89 5.13 -8.90
N TRP A 447 -1.90 4.88 -8.07
CA TRP A 447 -0.79 5.80 -7.79
C TRP A 447 0.51 5.26 -8.36
N ASN A 448 1.18 6.03 -9.22
CA ASN A 448 2.54 5.71 -9.65
C ASN A 448 3.50 5.93 -8.48
N VAL A 449 4.23 4.88 -8.10
CA VAL A 449 5.11 4.88 -6.93
C VAL A 449 6.50 4.35 -7.29
N PRO A 450 7.56 4.83 -6.62
CA PRO A 450 8.92 4.33 -6.87
C PRO A 450 9.21 2.96 -6.25
N TYR A 451 8.35 2.49 -5.35
CA TYR A 451 8.52 1.22 -4.64
C TYR A 451 7.18 0.62 -4.21
N LEU A 452 7.06 -0.67 -4.39
CA LEU A 452 5.98 -1.51 -3.85
C LEU A 452 6.53 -2.87 -3.39
N THR A 453 5.80 -3.52 -2.49
CA THR A 453 6.19 -4.81 -1.89
C THR A 453 4.98 -5.64 -1.50
N GLY A 454 5.20 -6.88 -1.15
CA GLY A 454 4.26 -7.79 -0.50
C GLY A 454 3.22 -8.36 -1.44
N VAL A 455 2.40 -7.54 -2.08
CA VAL A 455 1.32 -8.00 -2.96
C VAL A 455 1.23 -7.18 -4.24
N TYR A 456 1.45 -7.82 -5.39
CA TYR A 456 1.39 -7.16 -6.69
C TYR A 456 1.24 -8.12 -7.86
N VAL A 457 0.64 -7.61 -8.93
CA VAL A 457 0.54 -8.27 -10.24
C VAL A 457 1.56 -7.67 -11.19
N ILE A 458 2.23 -8.53 -11.99
CA ILE A 458 3.07 -8.13 -13.12
C ILE A 458 2.47 -8.73 -14.38
N GLN A 459 2.16 -7.89 -15.35
CA GLN A 459 1.59 -8.32 -16.64
C GLN A 459 2.63 -9.06 -17.51
N ARG A 460 2.17 -10.00 -18.32
CA ARG A 460 3.02 -10.73 -19.28
C ARG A 460 3.84 -9.81 -20.19
N SER A 461 3.29 -8.67 -20.59
CA SER A 461 3.99 -7.70 -21.42
C SER A 461 5.31 -7.20 -20.82
N VAL A 462 5.40 -7.16 -19.49
CA VAL A 462 6.63 -6.82 -18.75
C VAL A 462 7.55 -8.04 -18.62
N LEU A 463 6.99 -9.23 -18.43
CA LEU A 463 7.76 -10.46 -18.17
C LEU A 463 8.41 -11.03 -19.45
N ALA A 464 7.76 -10.87 -20.60
CA ALA A 464 8.13 -11.57 -21.83
C ALA A 464 9.52 -11.19 -22.35
N SER A 465 9.86 -9.89 -22.33
CA SER A 465 11.18 -9.44 -22.80
C SER A 465 12.21 -9.43 -21.68
N PRO A 466 13.43 -9.91 -21.91
CA PRO A 466 14.55 -9.75 -20.97
C PRO A 466 14.86 -8.29 -20.64
N GLU A 467 14.57 -7.36 -21.55
CA GLU A 467 14.82 -5.93 -21.38
C GLU A 467 13.86 -5.31 -20.37
N THR A 468 12.62 -5.79 -20.28
CA THR A 468 11.60 -5.28 -19.35
C THR A 468 11.43 -6.15 -18.11
N ARG A 469 11.79 -7.44 -18.19
CA ARG A 469 11.61 -8.41 -17.09
C ARG A 469 12.25 -7.95 -15.79
N PRO A 470 11.55 -8.04 -14.66
CA PRO A 470 12.11 -7.74 -13.34
C PRO A 470 13.23 -8.72 -12.95
N ASN A 471 14.18 -8.23 -12.16
CA ASN A 471 15.21 -9.05 -11.54
C ASN A 471 15.27 -8.72 -10.04
N TYR A 472 15.13 -9.73 -9.21
CA TYR A 472 15.18 -9.63 -7.76
C TYR A 472 16.62 -9.74 -7.19
N ILE A 473 17.61 -9.85 -8.09
CA ILE A 473 19.03 -9.81 -7.74
C ILE A 473 19.65 -8.62 -8.48
N TYR A 474 19.76 -7.49 -7.78
CA TYR A 474 20.23 -6.25 -8.40
C TYR A 474 20.94 -5.35 -7.37
N LYS A 475 22.17 -4.92 -7.67
CA LYS A 475 22.95 -3.98 -6.85
C LYS A 475 23.08 -4.34 -5.36
N LEU A 476 23.03 -5.63 -5.01
CA LEU A 476 23.09 -6.13 -3.62
C LEU A 476 22.00 -5.54 -2.70
N LEU A 477 20.85 -5.18 -3.27
CA LEU A 477 19.68 -4.72 -2.54
C LEU A 477 18.82 -5.91 -2.12
N ASP A 478 17.97 -5.72 -1.11
CA ASP A 478 16.92 -6.67 -0.77
C ASP A 478 16.00 -6.93 -1.98
N ALA A 479 15.36 -8.09 -2.03
CA ALA A 479 14.64 -8.56 -3.21
C ALA A 479 13.67 -7.53 -3.80
N ASP A 480 12.82 -6.92 -2.98
CA ASP A 480 11.85 -5.92 -3.44
C ASP A 480 12.51 -4.60 -3.83
N MET A 481 13.54 -4.17 -3.08
CA MET A 481 14.34 -3.00 -3.45
C MET A 481 15.06 -3.23 -4.78
N ALA A 482 15.60 -4.42 -4.99
CA ALA A 482 16.27 -4.83 -6.22
C ALA A 482 15.30 -4.78 -7.41
N MET A 483 14.12 -5.35 -7.27
CA MET A 483 13.07 -5.33 -8.28
C MET A 483 12.65 -3.89 -8.60
N ALA A 484 12.33 -3.09 -7.58
CA ALA A 484 11.88 -1.71 -7.77
C ALA A 484 12.95 -0.83 -8.43
N ALA A 485 14.22 -0.92 -8.00
CA ALA A 485 15.33 -0.20 -8.63
C ALA A 485 15.53 -0.62 -10.09
N ASN A 486 15.49 -1.93 -10.36
CA ASN A 486 15.60 -2.48 -11.71
C ASN A 486 14.49 -1.98 -12.64
N MET A 487 13.23 -1.94 -12.16
CA MET A 487 12.11 -1.43 -12.96
C MET A 487 12.21 0.07 -13.23
N ARG A 488 12.60 0.87 -12.23
CA ARG A 488 12.81 2.32 -12.44
C ARG A 488 13.88 2.61 -13.49
N GLU A 489 15.01 1.88 -13.46
CA GLU A 489 16.09 2.06 -14.44
C GLU A 489 15.68 1.64 -15.87
N LYS A 490 14.78 0.67 -15.98
CA LYS A 490 14.18 0.26 -17.26
C LYS A 490 13.05 1.18 -17.74
N GLY A 491 12.66 2.17 -16.91
CA GLY A 491 11.57 3.10 -17.24
C GLY A 491 10.18 2.47 -17.17
N ILE A 492 10.03 1.33 -16.49
CA ILE A 492 8.75 0.66 -16.26
C ILE A 492 8.10 1.27 -15.03
N PHE A 493 6.85 1.71 -15.16
CA PHE A 493 6.11 2.28 -14.06
C PHE A 493 5.54 1.20 -13.15
N MET A 494 5.62 1.45 -11.85
CA MET A 494 4.98 0.66 -10.81
C MET A 494 3.83 1.47 -10.22
N TYR A 495 2.72 0.80 -9.97
CA TYR A 495 1.52 1.42 -9.43
C TYR A 495 1.03 0.69 -8.19
N VAL A 496 0.33 1.40 -7.32
CA VAL A 496 -0.47 0.80 -6.26
C VAL A 496 -1.90 1.31 -6.32
N SER A 497 -2.86 0.45 -5.97
CA SER A 497 -4.28 0.75 -5.95
C SER A 497 -4.82 0.71 -4.53
N ASN A 498 -5.62 1.71 -4.17
CA ASN A 498 -6.51 1.70 -3.01
C ASN A 498 -7.97 1.98 -3.42
N LEU A 499 -8.34 1.60 -4.66
CA LEU A 499 -9.71 1.74 -5.13
C LEU A 499 -10.70 0.89 -4.33
N GLU A 500 -10.22 -0.27 -3.85
CA GLU A 500 -10.96 -1.19 -2.99
C GLU A 500 -10.18 -1.39 -1.68
N ASP A 501 -10.86 -1.91 -0.68
CA ASP A 501 -10.24 -2.43 0.52
C ASP A 501 -9.86 -3.88 0.25
N TYR A 502 -8.55 -4.14 0.10
CA TYR A 502 -8.01 -5.43 -0.34
C TYR A 502 -7.67 -6.37 0.81
N GLY A 503 -7.32 -5.80 1.96
CA GLY A 503 -6.87 -6.55 3.13
C GLY A 503 -5.93 -5.74 4.01
N HIS A 504 -5.16 -6.43 4.84
CA HIS A 504 -4.26 -5.80 5.79
C HIS A 504 -2.91 -6.51 5.92
N LEU A 505 -1.96 -5.85 6.60
CA LEU A 505 -0.63 -6.37 6.90
C LEU A 505 -0.56 -6.90 8.34
N ILE A 506 0.06 -8.06 8.49
CA ILE A 506 0.42 -8.63 9.80
C ILE A 506 1.72 -8.01 10.33
N GLU A 507 1.83 -7.83 11.65
CA GLU A 507 3.05 -7.42 12.35
C GLU A 507 3.85 -8.63 12.83
N PRO A 508 4.99 -8.98 12.19
CA PRO A 508 5.77 -10.16 12.55
C PRO A 508 6.84 -9.90 13.61
N ASN A 509 7.22 -8.62 13.89
CA ASN A 509 8.42 -8.31 14.64
C ASN A 509 8.41 -8.79 16.11
N TYR A 510 7.22 -9.01 16.68
CA TYR A 510 7.04 -9.44 18.07
C TYR A 510 6.50 -10.88 18.16
N PHE A 511 6.69 -11.66 17.09
CA PHE A 511 6.22 -13.03 17.05
C PHE A 511 7.18 -13.97 17.81
N PRO A 512 6.78 -14.58 18.93
CA PRO A 512 7.61 -15.56 19.61
C PRO A 512 7.66 -16.85 18.80
N THR A 513 8.78 -17.59 18.90
CA THR A 513 8.96 -18.84 18.15
C THR A 513 9.25 -20.04 19.05
N LYS A 514 9.15 -19.86 20.37
CA LYS A 514 9.55 -20.86 21.37
C LYS A 514 8.37 -21.64 21.99
N TYR A 515 7.13 -21.21 21.74
CA TYR A 515 5.95 -21.84 22.31
C TYR A 515 5.29 -22.80 21.34
N MET A 516 4.45 -23.70 21.84
CA MET A 516 3.68 -24.63 21.00
C MET A 516 2.67 -23.90 20.10
N HIS A 517 1.99 -22.89 20.64
CA HIS A 517 0.96 -22.08 19.94
C HIS A 517 1.34 -20.61 19.97
N ASN A 518 2.35 -20.23 19.18
CA ASN A 518 2.95 -18.89 19.21
C ASN A 518 1.95 -17.74 18.95
N ASP A 519 0.90 -17.99 18.16
CA ASP A 519 -0.15 -17.01 17.83
C ASP A 519 -0.95 -16.55 19.06
N MET A 520 -1.00 -17.37 20.13
CA MET A 520 -1.68 -16.98 21.38
C MET A 520 -1.10 -15.70 22.01
N TRP A 521 0.17 -15.36 21.72
CA TRP A 521 0.84 -14.14 22.24
C TRP A 521 0.63 -12.91 21.35
N GLN A 522 -0.17 -12.99 20.26
CA GLN A 522 -0.31 -11.91 19.29
C GLN A 522 -1.43 -10.90 19.56
N MET A 523 -2.09 -11.00 20.69
CA MET A 523 -3.26 -10.18 21.06
C MET A 523 -3.04 -8.65 21.06
N LYS A 524 -1.78 -8.20 21.17
CA LYS A 524 -1.43 -6.77 21.18
C LYS A 524 -0.93 -6.30 19.82
N ALA A 525 -0.13 -7.12 19.15
CA ALA A 525 0.51 -6.76 17.88
C ALA A 525 -0.45 -6.95 16.70
N ASN A 526 -1.25 -8.02 16.71
CA ASN A 526 -2.19 -8.40 15.65
C ASN A 526 -3.58 -8.67 16.26
N LYS A 527 -4.14 -7.64 16.90
CA LYS A 527 -5.34 -7.77 17.74
C LYS A 527 -6.54 -8.32 16.97
N GLU A 528 -6.77 -7.83 15.77
CA GLU A 528 -7.94 -8.22 14.96
C GLU A 528 -7.89 -9.70 14.56
N ASP A 529 -6.75 -10.19 14.07
CA ASP A 529 -6.56 -11.60 13.72
C ASP A 529 -6.64 -12.50 14.95
N TRP A 530 -6.08 -12.03 16.09
CA TRP A 530 -6.18 -12.72 17.36
C TRP A 530 -7.62 -12.83 17.84
N GLU A 531 -8.40 -11.75 17.78
CA GLU A 531 -9.83 -11.74 18.12
C GLU A 531 -10.63 -12.67 17.20
N ASN A 532 -10.41 -12.61 15.90
CA ASN A 532 -11.08 -13.47 14.91
C ASN A 532 -10.83 -14.95 15.15
N ARG A 533 -9.62 -15.34 15.59
CA ARG A 533 -9.28 -16.74 15.90
C ARG A 533 -9.77 -17.19 17.27
N TYR A 534 -9.67 -16.35 18.30
CA TYR A 534 -9.73 -16.75 19.70
C TYR A 534 -10.92 -16.22 20.49
N ILE A 535 -11.54 -15.11 20.09
CA ILE A 535 -12.74 -14.58 20.76
C ILE A 535 -13.99 -15.14 20.09
N SER A 536 -14.95 -15.57 20.92
CA SER A 536 -16.24 -16.06 20.42
C SER A 536 -16.97 -14.97 19.63
N PRO A 537 -17.50 -15.24 18.43
CA PRO A 537 -18.35 -14.26 17.71
C PRO A 537 -19.57 -13.79 18.52
N LEU A 538 -20.00 -14.58 19.51
CA LEU A 538 -21.13 -14.22 20.39
C LEU A 538 -20.73 -13.24 21.49
N PHE A 539 -19.43 -13.02 21.74
CA PHE A 539 -18.90 -12.13 22.78
C PHE A 539 -19.44 -10.70 22.63
N TRP A 540 -19.36 -10.16 21.43
CA TRP A 540 -19.79 -8.79 21.15
C TRP A 540 -21.27 -8.57 21.40
N LYS A 541 -22.10 -9.60 21.12
CA LYS A 541 -23.51 -9.60 21.46
C LYS A 541 -23.73 -9.68 22.99
N ALA A 542 -22.93 -10.47 23.69
CA ALA A 542 -23.03 -10.55 25.16
C ALA A 542 -22.61 -9.24 25.83
N LEU A 543 -21.70 -8.48 25.22
CA LEU A 543 -21.24 -7.17 25.70
C LEU A 543 -22.26 -6.05 25.43
N ASP A 544 -23.11 -6.18 24.41
CA ASP A 544 -24.13 -5.18 24.06
C ASP A 544 -25.08 -4.93 25.24
N LEU A 545 -25.23 -3.66 25.62
CA LEU A 545 -26.03 -3.24 26.79
C LEU A 545 -27.52 -3.61 26.68
N THR A 546 -28.03 -3.80 25.48
CA THR A 546 -29.45 -4.19 25.23
C THR A 546 -29.68 -5.69 25.37
N THR A 547 -28.62 -6.49 25.35
CA THR A 547 -28.70 -7.95 25.47
C THR A 547 -28.71 -8.38 26.94
N LEU A 548 -29.73 -9.16 27.33
CA LEU A 548 -29.76 -9.81 28.64
C LEU A 548 -28.82 -11.04 28.64
N ASN A 549 -27.90 -11.07 29.58
CA ASN A 549 -26.99 -12.19 29.74
C ASN A 549 -27.65 -13.30 30.58
N GLU A 550 -27.27 -14.54 30.32
CA GLU A 550 -27.78 -15.69 31.06
C GLU A 550 -27.34 -15.60 32.53
N MET A 551 -28.28 -15.79 33.45
CA MET A 551 -28.06 -15.84 34.91
C MET A 551 -28.61 -17.17 35.42
N PRO A 552 -27.84 -18.27 35.37
CA PRO A 552 -28.31 -19.61 35.75
C PRO A 552 -28.61 -19.74 37.27
N CYS A 553 -27.92 -18.97 38.09
CA CYS A 553 -28.17 -18.87 39.53
C CYS A 553 -28.17 -17.39 39.97
N PRO A 554 -28.71 -17.02 41.13
CA PRO A 554 -28.71 -15.64 41.60
C PRO A 554 -27.30 -15.05 41.59
N ASP A 555 -27.13 -13.90 40.92
CA ASP A 555 -25.86 -13.17 40.74
C ASP A 555 -24.72 -13.99 40.07
N VAL A 556 -25.04 -15.11 39.45
CA VAL A 556 -24.12 -15.94 38.67
C VAL A 556 -24.43 -15.75 37.22
N TYR A 557 -23.48 -15.23 36.44
CA TYR A 557 -23.69 -14.92 35.05
C TYR A 557 -22.85 -15.80 34.13
N TRP A 558 -23.34 -16.04 32.91
CA TRP A 558 -22.70 -16.91 31.95
C TRP A 558 -22.49 -16.19 30.61
N PHE A 559 -21.23 -16.15 30.12
CA PHE A 559 -20.84 -15.39 28.95
C PHE A 559 -20.05 -16.23 27.95
N PRO A 560 -20.33 -16.12 26.63
CA PRO A 560 -19.46 -16.65 25.58
C PRO A 560 -18.25 -15.73 25.43
N ILE A 561 -17.04 -16.20 25.78
CA ILE A 561 -15.82 -15.36 25.72
C ILE A 561 -14.89 -15.89 24.64
N PHE A 562 -14.53 -17.18 24.66
CA PHE A 562 -13.52 -17.75 23.79
C PHE A 562 -14.09 -18.71 22.77
N THR A 563 -13.33 -18.89 21.67
CA THR A 563 -13.58 -19.97 20.72
C THR A 563 -13.14 -21.32 21.31
N PRO A 564 -13.70 -22.45 20.81
CA PRO A 564 -13.20 -23.78 21.17
C PRO A 564 -11.71 -23.99 20.84
N ARG A 565 -11.19 -23.29 19.82
CA ARG A 565 -9.77 -23.34 19.45
C ARG A 565 -8.88 -22.76 20.54
N PHE A 566 -9.21 -21.57 21.07
CA PHE A 566 -8.47 -20.99 22.21
C PHE A 566 -8.39 -21.97 23.37
N CYS A 567 -9.53 -22.56 23.76
CA CYS A 567 -9.60 -23.48 24.87
C CYS A 567 -8.76 -24.73 24.66
N LYS A 568 -8.79 -25.29 23.46
CA LYS A 568 -7.97 -26.45 23.08
C LYS A 568 -6.48 -26.11 23.17
N GLU A 569 -6.05 -25.04 22.52
CA GLU A 569 -4.65 -24.61 22.48
C GLU A 569 -4.11 -24.26 23.87
N LEU A 570 -4.94 -23.65 24.74
CA LEU A 570 -4.58 -23.36 26.12
C LEU A 570 -4.37 -24.66 26.95
N VAL A 571 -5.21 -25.67 26.75
CA VAL A 571 -5.04 -26.99 27.42
C VAL A 571 -3.80 -27.71 26.92
N GLU A 572 -3.54 -27.67 25.60
CA GLU A 572 -2.33 -28.26 24.98
C GLU A 572 -1.07 -27.58 25.53
N LEU A 573 -1.05 -26.25 25.63
CA LEU A 573 0.04 -25.47 26.22
C LEU A 573 0.28 -25.86 27.70
N ALA A 574 -0.78 -26.03 28.48
CA ALA A 574 -0.68 -26.45 29.87
C ALA A 574 -0.12 -27.87 30.03
N ASN A 575 -0.52 -28.78 29.16
CA ASN A 575 -0.03 -30.15 29.17
C ASN A 575 1.41 -30.27 28.66
N ASP A 576 1.80 -29.49 27.66
CA ASP A 576 3.17 -29.46 27.14
C ASP A 576 4.14 -28.89 28.18
N ASN A 577 3.74 -27.82 28.87
CA ASN A 577 4.54 -27.24 29.96
C ASN A 577 4.79 -28.24 31.09
N GLY A 578 3.82 -29.12 31.38
CA GLY A 578 3.90 -30.04 32.53
C GLY A 578 3.88 -29.28 33.86
N GLY A 579 4.38 -29.87 34.92
CA GLY A 579 4.50 -29.21 36.22
C GLY A 579 3.17 -28.95 36.93
N TRP A 580 2.16 -29.80 36.66
CA TRP A 580 0.90 -29.83 37.41
C TRP A 580 1.17 -30.08 38.90
N SER A 581 0.47 -29.33 39.77
CA SER A 581 0.51 -29.55 41.21
C SER A 581 -0.05 -30.94 41.56
N ASP A 582 0.30 -31.44 42.77
CA ASP A 582 -0.19 -32.72 43.25
C ASP A 582 -1.49 -32.59 44.11
N GLY A 583 -2.10 -31.41 44.14
CA GLY A 583 -3.29 -31.13 44.95
C GLY A 583 -3.05 -31.02 46.43
N THR A 584 -1.79 -30.87 46.86
CA THR A 584 -1.45 -30.71 48.29
C THR A 584 -0.91 -29.35 48.66
N ASN A 585 -0.78 -28.44 47.68
CA ASN A 585 -0.15 -27.12 47.86
C ASN A 585 -0.88 -26.24 48.87
N ASN A 586 -0.09 -25.62 49.76
CA ASN A 586 -0.53 -24.53 50.63
C ASN A 586 0.00 -23.22 50.08
N ASP A 587 -0.88 -22.40 49.49
CA ASP A 587 -0.47 -21.13 48.92
C ASP A 587 -0.25 -20.07 50.02
N PRO A 588 1.02 -19.64 50.24
CA PRO A 588 1.31 -18.64 51.28
C PRO A 588 0.69 -17.25 51.00
N ARG A 589 0.24 -16.98 49.76
CA ARG A 589 -0.46 -15.74 49.39
C ARG A 589 -1.86 -15.67 50.01
N LEU A 590 -2.43 -16.81 50.40
CA LEU A 590 -3.74 -16.91 51.04
C LEU A 590 -3.64 -16.81 52.57
N ALA A 591 -2.49 -16.44 53.14
CA ALA A 591 -2.32 -16.26 54.59
C ALA A 591 -3.24 -15.13 55.11
N GLY A 592 -4.23 -15.46 55.92
CA GLY A 592 -5.14 -14.48 56.47
C GLY A 592 -6.58 -14.95 56.71
N GLY A 593 -6.85 -16.27 56.70
CA GLY A 593 -8.12 -16.82 57.14
C GLY A 593 -9.09 -17.30 56.07
N TYR A 594 -8.62 -17.46 54.83
CA TYR A 594 -9.39 -18.16 53.81
C TYR A 594 -9.13 -19.64 53.83
N GLU A 595 -10.14 -20.45 53.47
CA GLU A 595 -9.99 -21.87 53.35
C GLU A 595 -9.02 -22.22 52.24
N ASN A 596 -7.91 -22.84 52.57
CA ASN A 596 -7.03 -23.43 51.58
C ASN A 596 -7.69 -24.70 50.99
N VAL A 597 -8.13 -24.62 49.74
CA VAL A 597 -8.76 -25.73 49.01
C VAL A 597 -7.87 -26.13 47.88
N PRO A 598 -6.92 -27.05 48.08
CA PRO A 598 -5.93 -27.37 47.08
C PRO A 598 -6.57 -28.03 45.87
N THR A 599 -6.03 -27.69 44.68
CA THR A 599 -6.44 -28.22 43.40
C THR A 599 -5.24 -28.81 42.67
N VAL A 600 -5.49 -29.79 41.78
CA VAL A 600 -4.49 -30.20 40.80
C VAL A 600 -4.53 -29.14 39.68
N ASP A 601 -3.55 -28.27 39.69
CA ASP A 601 -3.54 -27.08 38.87
C ASP A 601 -2.16 -26.74 38.27
N ILE A 602 -2.20 -25.81 37.32
CA ILE A 602 -1.02 -25.14 36.78
C ILE A 602 -1.33 -23.64 36.63
N HIS A 603 -0.44 -22.78 37.10
CA HIS A 603 -0.62 -21.35 37.07
C HIS A 603 -0.15 -20.73 35.77
N MET A 604 -0.77 -19.62 35.33
CA MET A 604 -0.42 -18.90 34.10
C MET A 604 1.02 -18.38 34.10
N ASN A 605 1.60 -18.03 35.25
CA ASN A 605 3.00 -17.62 35.34
C ASN A 605 3.97 -18.77 35.10
N GLN A 606 3.62 -20.01 35.41
CA GLN A 606 4.43 -21.18 35.12
C GLN A 606 4.51 -21.45 33.60
N MET A 607 3.46 -21.10 32.86
CA MET A 607 3.37 -21.23 31.41
C MET A 607 3.88 -20.01 30.65
N GLU A 608 4.44 -19.02 31.35
CA GLU A 608 4.84 -17.71 30.77
C GLU A 608 3.68 -16.96 30.06
N TYR A 609 2.42 -17.22 30.45
CA TYR A 609 1.22 -16.63 29.83
C TYR A 609 0.45 -15.67 30.76
N GLU A 610 0.97 -15.33 31.93
CA GLU A 610 0.27 -14.49 32.93
C GLU A 610 0.00 -13.07 32.44
N GLN A 611 0.96 -12.42 31.78
CA GLN A 611 0.80 -11.06 31.30
C GLN A 611 -0.26 -10.93 30.21
N GLU A 612 -0.32 -11.92 29.34
CA GLU A 612 -1.30 -12.08 28.27
C GLU A 612 -2.68 -12.34 28.87
N TRP A 613 -2.76 -13.22 29.87
CA TRP A 613 -4.02 -13.51 30.55
C TRP A 613 -4.56 -12.29 31.31
N LEU A 614 -3.72 -11.53 32.02
CA LEU A 614 -4.11 -10.30 32.68
C LEU A 614 -4.58 -9.24 31.68
N TRP A 615 -4.00 -9.19 30.49
CA TRP A 615 -4.47 -8.33 29.41
C TRP A 615 -5.87 -8.77 28.94
N ILE A 616 -6.09 -10.08 28.77
CA ILE A 616 -7.40 -10.67 28.41
C ILE A 616 -8.45 -10.30 29.48
N LEU A 617 -8.15 -10.48 30.75
CA LEU A 617 -9.08 -10.10 31.82
C LEU A 617 -9.53 -8.64 31.74
N ARG A 618 -8.60 -7.72 31.48
CA ARG A 618 -8.92 -6.28 31.37
C ARG A 618 -9.76 -5.94 30.15
N HIS A 619 -9.55 -6.59 29.03
CA HIS A 619 -10.17 -6.21 27.77
C HIS A 619 -11.47 -6.98 27.47
N TYR A 620 -11.62 -8.18 27.98
CA TYR A 620 -12.79 -9.03 27.67
C TYR A 620 -13.60 -9.41 28.90
N VAL A 621 -13.00 -9.62 30.07
CA VAL A 621 -13.75 -10.01 31.29
C VAL A 621 -14.25 -8.78 32.06
N LYS A 622 -13.41 -7.77 32.23
CA LYS A 622 -13.80 -6.53 32.94
C LYS A 622 -15.05 -5.86 32.37
N PRO A 623 -15.18 -5.64 31.04
CA PRO A 623 -16.38 -5.01 30.48
C PRO A 623 -17.67 -5.80 30.73
N LEU A 624 -17.58 -7.13 30.75
CA LEU A 624 -18.72 -8.00 31.11
C LEU A 624 -19.08 -7.88 32.60
N ALA A 625 -18.08 -7.83 33.49
CA ALA A 625 -18.31 -7.66 34.92
C ALA A 625 -18.98 -6.30 35.23
N GLU A 626 -18.50 -5.24 34.63
CA GLU A 626 -19.08 -3.88 34.80
C GLU A 626 -20.51 -3.79 34.27
N LYS A 627 -20.86 -4.55 33.23
CA LYS A 627 -22.22 -4.62 32.72
C LYS A 627 -23.21 -5.26 33.68
N VAL A 628 -22.83 -6.32 34.38
CA VAL A 628 -23.75 -7.10 35.23
C VAL A 628 -23.68 -6.77 36.72
N TYR A 629 -22.53 -6.34 37.21
CA TYR A 629 -22.34 -5.86 38.59
C TYR A 629 -22.28 -4.33 38.60
N LEU A 630 -23.42 -3.69 38.42
CA LEU A 630 -23.55 -2.24 38.28
C LEU A 630 -22.91 -1.47 39.42
N GLY A 631 -22.14 -0.44 39.07
CA GLY A 631 -21.46 0.43 40.03
C GLY A 631 -20.15 -0.19 40.57
N TYR A 632 -19.73 -1.34 40.08
CA TYR A 632 -18.51 -2.00 40.48
C TYR A 632 -17.41 -1.73 39.44
N ASP A 633 -16.57 -0.74 39.71
CA ASP A 633 -15.37 -0.50 38.87
C ASP A 633 -14.24 -1.39 39.34
N SER A 634 -13.88 -2.34 38.52
CA SER A 634 -12.80 -3.29 38.77
C SER A 634 -11.56 -2.88 37.99
N GLY A 635 -10.42 -2.77 38.70
CA GLY A 635 -9.12 -2.73 38.03
C GLY A 635 -8.76 -4.00 37.26
N ALA A 636 -9.60 -5.04 37.37
CA ALA A 636 -9.37 -6.39 36.92
C ALA A 636 -7.98 -6.93 37.35
N ARG A 637 -7.62 -6.63 38.59
CA ARG A 637 -6.40 -7.20 39.20
C ARG A 637 -6.64 -8.65 39.56
N SER A 638 -5.73 -9.50 39.20
CA SER A 638 -5.78 -10.90 39.59
C SER A 638 -4.37 -11.40 39.89
N ILE A 639 -4.26 -12.02 41.04
CA ILE A 639 -3.01 -12.64 41.51
C ILE A 639 -3.06 -14.18 41.43
N MET A 640 -4.25 -14.73 41.16
CA MET A 640 -4.54 -16.14 41.10
C MET A 640 -5.20 -16.45 39.76
N ASN A 641 -4.41 -16.97 38.83
CA ASN A 641 -4.85 -17.35 37.47
C ASN A 641 -4.28 -18.74 37.17
N PHE A 642 -5.14 -19.76 37.12
CA PHE A 642 -4.69 -21.13 37.04
C PHE A 642 -5.69 -22.03 36.30
N ILE A 643 -5.18 -23.07 35.64
CA ILE A 643 -5.99 -24.12 35.03
C ILE A 643 -6.08 -25.25 36.02
N VAL A 644 -7.30 -25.73 36.29
CA VAL A 644 -7.57 -26.90 37.14
C VAL A 644 -7.89 -28.10 36.28
N ARG A 645 -7.33 -29.26 36.69
CA ARG A 645 -7.58 -30.54 36.08
C ARG A 645 -8.31 -31.45 37.07
N TYR A 646 -9.49 -31.95 36.68
CA TYR A 646 -10.25 -32.91 37.45
C TYR A 646 -10.27 -34.25 36.74
N ARG A 647 -9.92 -35.32 37.49
CA ARG A 647 -9.94 -36.74 37.07
C ARG A 647 -10.46 -37.62 38.20
N PRO A 648 -11.19 -38.72 37.88
CA PRO A 648 -11.63 -39.66 38.93
C PRO A 648 -10.49 -40.27 39.77
N GLU A 649 -9.35 -40.54 39.17
CA GLU A 649 -8.17 -41.15 39.76
C GLU A 649 -7.24 -40.15 40.49
N GLU A 650 -7.44 -38.85 40.32
CA GLU A 650 -6.65 -37.80 40.99
C GLU A 650 -7.58 -37.01 41.92
N GLN A 651 -7.92 -35.81 41.52
CA GLN A 651 -8.92 -34.93 42.19
C GLN A 651 -10.19 -34.88 41.34
N SER A 652 -11.27 -35.49 41.84
CA SER A 652 -12.52 -35.61 41.07
C SER A 652 -13.54 -34.51 41.37
N LEU A 653 -13.39 -33.81 42.48
CA LEU A 653 -14.31 -32.78 42.99
C LEU A 653 -13.56 -31.71 43.78
N LEU A 654 -14.23 -30.60 44.06
CA LEU A 654 -13.73 -29.57 44.97
C LEU A 654 -14.73 -29.37 46.10
N ARG A 655 -14.26 -29.46 47.36
CA ARG A 655 -15.11 -29.36 48.56
C ARG A 655 -15.76 -27.98 48.64
N PRO A 656 -16.87 -27.83 49.40
CA PRO A 656 -17.51 -26.54 49.63
C PRO A 656 -16.56 -25.48 50.21
N HIS A 657 -16.56 -24.27 49.66
CA HIS A 657 -15.70 -23.14 50.03
C HIS A 657 -16.23 -21.81 49.55
N HIS A 658 -15.64 -20.71 50.03
CA HIS A 658 -15.73 -19.39 49.40
C HIS A 658 -14.41 -19.08 48.71
N ASP A 659 -14.47 -18.40 47.55
CA ASP A 659 -13.27 -17.86 46.93
C ASP A 659 -12.78 -16.62 47.65
N SER A 660 -11.47 -16.40 47.67
CA SER A 660 -10.86 -15.21 48.30
C SER A 660 -11.00 -13.93 47.46
N SER A 661 -11.59 -14.03 46.29
CA SER A 661 -11.79 -12.94 45.33
C SER A 661 -13.00 -12.09 45.61
N THR A 662 -13.10 -10.92 44.98
CA THR A 662 -14.33 -10.15 44.91
C THR A 662 -15.32 -10.81 43.95
N TYR A 663 -14.86 -11.19 42.78
CA TYR A 663 -15.59 -12.12 41.91
C TYR A 663 -14.61 -13.11 41.25
N THR A 664 -15.14 -14.26 40.93
CA THR A 664 -14.39 -15.33 40.26
C THR A 664 -14.98 -15.56 38.89
N ILE A 665 -14.12 -15.83 37.90
CA ILE A 665 -14.54 -16.37 36.62
C ILE A 665 -13.96 -17.75 36.42
N ASN A 666 -14.83 -18.69 36.03
CA ASN A 666 -14.49 -20.07 35.66
C ASN A 666 -14.80 -20.30 34.19
N VAL A 667 -13.80 -20.51 33.34
CA VAL A 667 -14.01 -20.79 31.92
C VAL A 667 -13.91 -22.29 31.66
N GLY A 668 -14.94 -22.88 31.06
CA GLY A 668 -14.89 -24.29 30.61
C GLY A 668 -13.95 -24.45 29.42
N LEU A 669 -12.95 -25.32 29.53
CA LEU A 669 -11.93 -25.47 28.48
C LEU A 669 -12.15 -26.66 27.57
N ASN A 670 -12.96 -27.66 27.97
CA ASN A 670 -13.24 -28.85 27.15
C ASN A 670 -14.69 -29.35 27.30
N ARG A 671 -15.07 -30.34 26.51
CA ARG A 671 -16.48 -30.63 26.18
C ARG A 671 -17.08 -31.63 27.15
N PRO A 672 -18.15 -31.29 27.90
CA PRO A 672 -18.94 -32.27 28.67
C PRO A 672 -19.54 -33.30 27.70
N HIS A 673 -19.74 -34.52 28.21
CA HIS A 673 -20.27 -35.68 27.47
C HIS A 673 -19.42 -36.19 26.29
N ILE A 674 -18.25 -35.58 26.04
CA ILE A 674 -17.28 -36.03 25.04
C ILE A 674 -15.92 -36.26 25.67
N ASP A 675 -15.37 -35.30 26.37
CA ASP A 675 -14.04 -35.34 26.99
C ASP A 675 -14.12 -35.78 28.45
N TYR A 676 -15.29 -35.61 29.10
CA TYR A 676 -15.55 -36.02 30.49
C TYR A 676 -17.06 -36.12 30.78
N GLU A 677 -17.39 -36.84 31.88
CA GLU A 677 -18.74 -36.89 32.44
C GLU A 677 -18.81 -36.34 33.84
N GLY A 678 -19.96 -35.78 34.22
CA GLY A 678 -20.18 -35.12 35.50
C GLY A 678 -19.61 -33.71 35.53
N GLY A 679 -19.13 -33.27 36.67
CA GLY A 679 -18.60 -31.92 36.88
C GLY A 679 -19.68 -30.84 37.02
N GLY A 680 -19.27 -29.58 37.02
CA GLY A 680 -20.13 -28.43 37.23
C GLY A 680 -19.80 -27.69 38.54
N ALA A 681 -20.66 -26.75 38.95
CA ALA A 681 -20.58 -26.02 40.20
C ALA A 681 -21.95 -26.00 40.87
N ARG A 682 -21.98 -26.12 42.22
CA ARG A 682 -23.20 -25.99 43.03
C ARG A 682 -23.05 -24.87 44.02
N PHE A 683 -23.94 -23.93 43.96
CA PHE A 683 -24.06 -22.79 44.89
C PHE A 683 -25.00 -23.19 46.03
N ILE A 684 -24.42 -23.58 47.18
CA ILE A 684 -25.12 -24.25 48.28
C ILE A 684 -26.18 -23.37 48.89
N ARG A 685 -25.86 -22.08 49.15
CA ARG A 685 -26.78 -21.12 49.74
C ARG A 685 -28.08 -20.95 48.92
N TYR A 686 -27.97 -21.03 47.61
CA TYR A 686 -29.09 -20.84 46.70
C TYR A 686 -29.72 -22.16 46.23
N ASN A 687 -29.18 -23.30 46.69
CA ASN A 687 -29.56 -24.62 46.22
C ASN A 687 -29.65 -24.70 44.66
N CYS A 688 -28.67 -24.11 44.01
CA CYS A 688 -28.62 -23.98 42.57
C CYS A 688 -27.34 -24.63 42.01
N SER A 689 -27.44 -25.36 40.89
CA SER A 689 -26.32 -26.02 40.26
C SER A 689 -26.20 -25.69 38.77
N VAL A 690 -24.99 -25.48 38.29
CA VAL A 690 -24.64 -25.34 36.87
C VAL A 690 -23.86 -26.57 36.49
N ILE A 691 -24.55 -27.54 35.85
CA ILE A 691 -23.99 -28.88 35.56
C ILE A 691 -23.48 -29.02 34.13
N ASN A 692 -24.00 -28.28 33.17
CA ASN A 692 -23.64 -28.36 31.76
C ASN A 692 -22.77 -27.15 31.38
N THR A 693 -21.46 -27.22 31.67
CA THR A 693 -20.51 -26.17 31.29
C THR A 693 -20.33 -26.15 29.79
N ARG A 694 -20.16 -24.97 29.23
CA ARG A 694 -19.94 -24.75 27.78
C ARG A 694 -18.50 -24.36 27.52
N VAL A 695 -17.91 -24.92 26.46
CA VAL A 695 -16.52 -24.60 26.08
C VAL A 695 -16.40 -23.14 25.69
N GLY A 696 -15.41 -22.46 26.24
CA GLY A 696 -15.15 -21.03 25.99
C GLY A 696 -16.12 -20.07 26.71
N TRP A 697 -17.08 -20.59 27.45
CA TRP A 697 -17.99 -19.78 28.27
C TRP A 697 -17.44 -19.58 29.67
N GLY A 698 -17.44 -18.31 30.12
CA GLY A 698 -17.08 -17.94 31.48
C GLY A 698 -18.28 -17.87 32.41
N LEU A 699 -18.25 -18.64 33.48
CA LEU A 699 -19.19 -18.57 34.60
C LEU A 699 -18.62 -17.59 35.64
N MET A 700 -19.25 -16.44 35.78
CA MET A 700 -18.83 -15.37 36.69
C MET A 700 -19.75 -15.32 37.92
N HIS A 701 -19.17 -15.28 39.11
CA HIS A 701 -19.91 -15.18 40.36
C HIS A 701 -19.15 -14.38 41.42
N PRO A 702 -19.83 -13.78 42.40
CA PRO A 702 -19.18 -13.21 43.57
C PRO A 702 -18.37 -14.25 44.34
N GLY A 703 -17.17 -13.89 44.79
CA GLY A 703 -16.29 -14.82 45.51
C GLY A 703 -16.60 -14.90 47.02
N ARG A 704 -16.36 -13.80 47.74
CA ARG A 704 -16.44 -13.72 49.20
C ARG A 704 -17.88 -13.72 49.72
N LEU A 705 -18.12 -14.31 50.87
CA LEU A 705 -19.29 -14.16 51.76
C LEU A 705 -20.63 -14.69 51.24
N THR A 706 -20.96 -14.57 49.97
CA THR A 706 -22.32 -14.82 49.44
C THR A 706 -22.47 -16.11 48.66
N HIS A 707 -21.42 -16.53 47.95
CA HIS A 707 -21.50 -17.66 47.03
C HIS A 707 -20.67 -18.84 47.51
N TYR A 708 -21.05 -19.41 48.66
CA TYR A 708 -20.51 -20.70 49.17
C TYR A 708 -20.85 -21.78 48.18
N HIS A 709 -19.83 -22.41 47.56
CA HIS A 709 -20.01 -23.31 46.46
C HIS A 709 -19.04 -24.51 46.48
N GLU A 710 -19.35 -25.52 45.71
CA GLU A 710 -18.53 -26.72 45.52
C GLU A 710 -18.37 -27.04 44.02
N GLY A 711 -17.22 -27.65 43.66
CA GLY A 711 -17.01 -28.29 42.38
C GLY A 711 -17.58 -29.70 42.35
N LEU A 712 -18.57 -29.95 41.49
CA LEU A 712 -19.24 -31.25 41.41
C LEU A 712 -18.31 -32.31 40.81
N ARG A 713 -18.51 -33.56 41.23
CA ARG A 713 -17.66 -34.69 40.84
C ARG A 713 -17.62 -34.95 39.35
N THR A 714 -16.40 -35.00 38.79
CA THR A 714 -16.11 -35.60 37.48
C THR A 714 -16.07 -37.09 37.61
N THR A 715 -16.94 -37.82 36.89
CA THR A 715 -17.15 -39.26 37.05
C THR A 715 -16.36 -40.10 36.07
N SER A 716 -16.01 -39.56 34.89
CA SER A 716 -15.10 -40.17 33.91
C SER A 716 -14.42 -39.10 33.07
N GLY A 717 -13.30 -39.43 32.44
CA GLY A 717 -12.52 -38.56 31.59
C GLY A 717 -11.75 -37.49 32.35
N THR A 718 -11.32 -36.47 31.65
CA THR A 718 -10.55 -35.32 32.21
C THR A 718 -11.28 -34.01 31.95
N ARG A 719 -11.61 -33.29 32.98
CA ARG A 719 -12.22 -31.94 32.90
C ARG A 719 -11.18 -30.88 33.15
N TYR A 720 -11.12 -29.87 32.30
CA TYR A 720 -10.28 -28.68 32.47
C TYR A 720 -11.13 -27.42 32.59
N ILE A 721 -10.77 -26.55 33.56
CA ILE A 721 -11.34 -25.21 33.72
C ILE A 721 -10.23 -24.20 33.96
N MET A 722 -10.37 -23.01 33.40
CA MET A 722 -9.54 -21.87 33.74
C MET A 722 -10.21 -21.04 34.82
N VAL A 723 -9.50 -20.75 35.91
CA VAL A 723 -10.01 -19.98 37.06
C VAL A 723 -9.21 -18.70 37.24
N SER A 724 -9.90 -17.58 37.48
CA SER A 724 -9.27 -16.33 37.90
C SER A 724 -10.01 -15.71 39.05
N PHE A 725 -9.25 -15.35 40.09
CA PHE A 725 -9.73 -14.57 41.24
C PHE A 725 -9.47 -13.11 40.98
N ILE A 726 -10.55 -12.32 40.85
CA ILE A 726 -10.47 -10.94 40.40
C ILE A 726 -10.89 -10.00 41.52
N ASP A 727 -10.04 -8.98 41.75
CA ASP A 727 -10.23 -7.94 42.76
C ASP A 727 -10.19 -6.53 42.10
N PRO A 728 -10.67 -5.49 42.80
CA PRO A 728 -10.67 -4.12 42.31
C PRO A 728 -9.32 -3.58 41.89
#